data_854fb22c26f765ffc4ffad2812b14c7e
#
_entry.id   854fb22c26f765ffc4ffad2812b14c7e
#
_cell.length_a   1.000
_cell.length_b   1.000
_cell.length_c   1.000
_cell.angle_alpha   90.00
_cell.angle_beta   90.00
_cell.angle_gamma   90.00
#
_symmetry.space_group_name_H-M   'P 1'
#
loop_
_entity.id
_entity.type
_entity.pdbx_description
1 polymer ?
#
loop_
_entity_poly.entity_id
_entity_poly.type
_entity_poly.pdbx_seq_one_letter_code
_entity_poly.pdbx_strand_id
1 'polypeptide(L)'
;MGPFGGSARSFAADPTDSEHLYLGTATGWLYESHDAGSTWSRVSQIGKRDDLVLDHILIDPASPKRLIVGVFRIDQPDGGLFISDDAGKSWYEQEEMRGQSVRSMARSPSNPEDIVAGTLKGVYRSVDDGAHWRLISPPGSSEIHEVESLAIDPVNPQVIYAGTWHLPWKTVDGGVHWVNIKQGIIEDSDVFSIIVDPVQPQIVYASACSGIYKSTDAAAMFKKIQGIPSTARRTRKLLQDPTNLETVYAGTTEGLYKTVDGGGTFIAMTGPDVIVNDVYVDPKNPEHVLLATDRGGVLSSNNGGQSFHESNIGFSARQVSAFAMDPRSSATVYVGVVNDKEIGGVFKSLDGGASWQQESEGLGGRDVFSLVTTAEGTLLAGTAHGIFRLGEAGWSESGTLIAPVVARSPAAAKTGTAVSPAAKKAGAVKGGAVKPKPPSVVVSAVPPGPMYLDEIVYSLMADGETLYAGTSEGLLRAEDDGHSWTPMSILKMPETHFIAVQGQMLMAAGLRRIELSVDGGTKWDAVGLPADLTQISTIAIDELKNLWVGGTEGVYYSTDYGLTWQTLHNLNLTGVNGIFFDAASHRMLVTSAKTTSAFAVRLPDYHVSLWETGWELRFVRPIGDHLIGATMFDGMVLQPRMVASEVK
;
A
#
# COMPACT_ATOMS: atom_id res chain seq x y z
N MET A 1 3.04 -18.43 -3.83
CA MET A 1 2.54 -17.20 -3.23
C MET A 1 3.32 -16.02 -3.81
N GLY A 2 2.93 -14.83 -3.62
CA GLY A 2 3.52 -13.63 -4.23
C GLY A 2 2.41 -12.76 -4.83
N PRO A 3 2.69 -11.79 -5.67
CA PRO A 3 4.04 -11.35 -6.08
C PRO A 3 4.89 -10.95 -4.88
N PHE A 4 6.16 -11.33 -4.89
CA PHE A 4 7.07 -11.05 -3.79
C PHE A 4 7.50 -9.59 -3.74
N GLY A 5 7.94 -9.12 -2.55
CA GLY A 5 8.30 -7.75 -2.27
C GLY A 5 7.21 -6.96 -1.56
N GLY A 6 7.24 -5.64 -1.65
CA GLY A 6 6.38 -4.73 -0.91
C GLY A 6 7.15 -3.99 0.18
N SER A 7 6.47 -3.47 1.22
CA SER A 7 7.11 -2.64 2.24
C SER A 7 7.78 -3.48 3.34
N ALA A 8 9.11 -3.61 3.27
CA ALA A 8 9.98 -4.13 4.31
C ALA A 8 10.39 -3.00 5.27
N ARG A 9 10.39 -3.22 6.60
CA ARG A 9 10.55 -2.13 7.58
C ARG A 9 11.84 -2.20 8.38
N SER A 10 12.11 -3.34 9.02
CA SER A 10 13.24 -3.45 9.96
C SER A 10 13.84 -4.83 9.95
N PHE A 11 15.14 -4.93 10.25
CA PHE A 11 15.85 -6.18 10.47
C PHE A 11 16.23 -6.34 11.93
N ALA A 12 16.28 -7.59 12.38
CA ALA A 12 17.00 -7.99 13.58
C ALA A 12 17.73 -9.32 13.31
N ALA A 13 19.03 -9.37 13.63
CA ALA A 13 19.82 -10.58 13.47
C ALA A 13 19.95 -11.30 14.81
N ASP A 14 19.87 -12.62 14.80
CA ASP A 14 20.20 -13.44 15.95
C ASP A 14 21.68 -13.23 16.30
N PRO A 15 22.00 -12.77 17.51
CA PRO A 15 23.39 -12.47 17.89
C PRO A 15 24.29 -13.70 17.89
N THR A 16 23.73 -14.91 17.89
CA THR A 16 24.45 -16.17 17.87
C THR A 16 24.56 -16.79 16.48
N ASP A 17 23.64 -16.43 15.57
CA ASP A 17 23.57 -16.97 14.21
C ASP A 17 23.26 -15.87 13.20
N SER A 18 24.25 -15.42 12.44
CA SER A 18 24.08 -14.36 11.43
C SER A 18 23.29 -14.78 10.19
N GLU A 19 23.01 -16.08 10.00
CA GLU A 19 22.12 -16.56 8.94
C GLU A 19 20.64 -16.47 9.37
N HIS A 20 20.37 -16.37 10.68
CA HIS A 20 19.04 -16.21 11.23
C HIS A 20 18.69 -14.74 11.41
N LEU A 21 17.74 -14.27 10.61
CA LEU A 21 17.27 -12.88 10.59
C LEU A 21 15.76 -12.81 10.77
N TYR A 22 15.29 -11.75 11.42
CA TYR A 22 13.89 -11.37 11.44
C TYR A 22 13.68 -10.12 10.57
N LEU A 23 12.50 -10.04 9.94
CA LEU A 23 12.06 -8.92 9.12
C LEU A 23 10.68 -8.45 9.62
N GLY A 24 10.59 -7.18 10.00
CA GLY A 24 9.35 -6.50 10.34
C GLY A 24 8.70 -5.86 9.11
N THR A 25 7.37 -5.81 9.11
CA THR A 25 6.56 -5.22 8.03
C THR A 25 5.72 -4.04 8.52
N ALA A 26 5.08 -3.33 7.58
CA ALA A 26 4.11 -2.28 7.89
C ALA A 26 2.68 -2.82 8.17
N THR A 27 2.50 -4.13 8.17
CA THR A 27 1.19 -4.81 8.28
C THR A 27 1.11 -5.77 9.47
N GLY A 28 1.97 -5.56 10.46
CA GLY A 28 1.98 -6.36 11.70
C GLY A 28 2.62 -7.74 11.56
N TRP A 29 3.10 -8.13 10.38
CA TRP A 29 3.71 -9.43 10.17
C TRP A 29 5.20 -9.44 10.49
N LEU A 30 5.62 -10.49 11.19
CA LEU A 30 7.01 -10.87 11.38
C LEU A 30 7.36 -12.01 10.42
N TYR A 31 8.46 -11.85 9.70
CA TYR A 31 9.09 -12.88 8.88
C TYR A 31 10.42 -13.27 9.47
N GLU A 32 10.90 -14.47 9.14
CA GLU A 32 12.24 -14.96 9.48
C GLU A 32 12.94 -15.53 8.25
N SER A 33 14.26 -15.46 8.25
CA SER A 33 15.17 -16.12 7.31
C SER A 33 16.18 -16.96 8.07
N HIS A 34 16.55 -18.13 7.53
CA HIS A 34 17.61 -18.99 8.06
C HIS A 34 18.74 -19.20 7.04
N ASP A 35 18.81 -18.32 6.04
CA ASP A 35 19.80 -18.35 4.96
C ASP A 35 20.33 -16.95 4.62
N ALA A 36 20.55 -16.15 5.68
CA ALA A 36 21.07 -14.79 5.59
C ALA A 36 20.22 -13.85 4.71
N GLY A 37 18.90 -14.02 4.72
CA GLY A 37 17.97 -13.16 3.98
C GLY A 37 17.76 -13.54 2.51
N SER A 38 18.22 -14.73 2.07
CA SER A 38 17.99 -15.21 0.70
C SER A 38 16.54 -15.65 0.50
N THR A 39 15.94 -16.29 1.52
CA THR A 39 14.51 -16.65 1.53
C THR A 39 13.87 -16.29 2.86
N TRP A 40 12.57 -16.06 2.84
CA TRP A 40 11.79 -15.62 3.99
C TRP A 40 10.60 -16.53 4.24
N SER A 41 10.31 -16.78 5.51
CA SER A 41 9.12 -17.47 5.96
C SER A 41 8.35 -16.62 6.97
N ARG A 42 7.02 -16.64 6.88
CA ARG A 42 6.16 -15.91 7.78
C ARG A 42 6.07 -16.60 9.14
N VAL A 43 6.32 -15.85 10.22
CA VAL A 43 6.27 -16.36 11.59
C VAL A 43 4.87 -16.16 12.18
N SER A 44 4.48 -14.90 12.43
CA SER A 44 3.20 -14.57 13.06
C SER A 44 2.83 -13.10 12.85
N GLN A 45 1.58 -12.76 13.12
CA GLN A 45 1.09 -11.38 13.12
C GLN A 45 1.00 -10.86 14.56
N ILE A 46 1.61 -9.72 14.81
CA ILE A 46 1.64 -9.08 16.12
C ILE A 46 0.29 -8.38 16.38
N GLY A 47 -0.26 -8.59 17.55
CA GLY A 47 -1.52 -7.97 17.96
C GLY A 47 -2.75 -8.42 17.16
N LYS A 48 -2.60 -9.34 16.19
CA LYS A 48 -3.64 -9.76 15.24
C LYS A 48 -4.27 -8.58 14.50
N ARG A 49 -3.42 -7.66 14.04
CA ARG A 49 -3.79 -6.42 13.36
C ARG A 49 -2.88 -6.20 12.16
N ASP A 50 -3.44 -5.65 11.10
CA ASP A 50 -2.79 -5.33 9.82
C ASP A 50 -2.37 -3.86 9.66
N ASP A 51 -2.55 -3.06 10.72
CA ASP A 51 -2.23 -1.63 10.75
C ASP A 51 -1.05 -1.27 11.69
N LEU A 52 -0.31 -2.27 12.17
CA LEU A 52 0.86 -2.09 13.02
C LEU A 52 2.14 -2.11 12.20
N VAL A 53 2.96 -1.08 12.35
CA VAL A 53 4.29 -0.99 11.74
C VAL A 53 5.33 -1.50 12.72
N LEU A 54 6.15 -2.46 12.27
CA LEU A 54 7.22 -3.10 13.03
C LEU A 54 8.56 -2.46 12.64
N ASP A 55 8.88 -1.30 13.22
CA ASP A 55 10.13 -0.59 12.89
C ASP A 55 11.30 -1.00 13.79
N HIS A 56 11.04 -1.60 14.96
CA HIS A 56 12.10 -1.96 15.92
C HIS A 56 11.87 -3.34 16.50
N ILE A 57 12.81 -4.23 16.26
CA ILE A 57 12.85 -5.59 16.80
C ILE A 57 14.15 -5.72 17.60
N LEU A 58 14.06 -6.02 18.89
CA LEU A 58 15.20 -6.31 19.75
C LEU A 58 15.22 -7.78 20.10
N ILE A 59 16.36 -8.43 19.92
CA ILE A 59 16.61 -9.81 20.33
C ILE A 59 17.40 -9.78 21.63
N ASP A 60 17.02 -10.60 22.60
CA ASP A 60 17.81 -10.75 23.82
C ASP A 60 19.09 -11.56 23.52
N PRO A 61 20.29 -10.99 23.72
CA PRO A 61 21.53 -11.69 23.41
C PRO A 61 21.80 -12.92 24.28
N ALA A 62 21.18 -12.99 25.46
CA ALA A 62 21.29 -14.15 26.35
C ALA A 62 20.25 -15.23 26.04
N SER A 63 19.14 -14.86 25.43
CA SER A 63 18.04 -15.75 25.07
C SER A 63 17.46 -15.37 23.70
N PRO A 64 18.03 -15.80 22.57
CA PRO A 64 17.62 -15.37 21.23
C PRO A 64 16.18 -15.68 20.83
N LYS A 65 15.48 -16.51 21.61
CA LYS A 65 14.04 -16.73 21.44
C LYS A 65 13.18 -15.62 22.02
N ARG A 66 13.78 -14.76 22.85
CA ARG A 66 13.08 -13.60 23.41
C ARG A 66 13.22 -12.41 22.50
N LEU A 67 12.07 -11.97 22.00
CA LEU A 67 11.95 -10.82 21.10
C LEU A 67 11.14 -9.74 21.80
N ILE A 68 11.54 -8.48 21.63
CA ILE A 68 10.78 -7.30 22.05
C ILE A 68 10.55 -6.45 20.82
N VAL A 69 9.30 -6.17 20.47
CA VAL A 69 8.93 -5.41 19.28
C VAL A 69 8.16 -4.17 19.66
N GLY A 70 8.67 -3.01 19.27
CA GLY A 70 7.99 -1.75 19.35
C GLY A 70 7.18 -1.51 18.08
N VAL A 71 5.90 -1.15 18.24
CA VAL A 71 5.00 -0.93 17.12
C VAL A 71 4.27 0.41 17.23
N PHE A 72 3.87 0.94 16.05
CA PHE A 72 3.02 2.11 15.96
C PHE A 72 2.03 1.98 14.80
N ARG A 73 1.03 2.86 14.78
CA ARG A 73 0.09 3.03 13.67
C ARG A 73 0.43 4.29 12.88
N ILE A 74 0.30 4.22 11.55
CA ILE A 74 0.62 5.38 10.69
C ILE A 74 -0.37 6.52 10.89
N ASP A 75 -1.67 6.20 10.94
CA ASP A 75 -2.75 7.19 10.91
C ASP A 75 -3.28 7.59 12.30
N GLN A 76 -2.73 7.04 13.37
CA GLN A 76 -3.20 7.29 14.72
C GLN A 76 -2.05 7.29 15.73
N PRO A 77 -2.14 8.09 16.80
CA PRO A 77 -1.13 8.12 17.86
C PRO A 77 -1.25 6.92 18.81
N ASP A 78 -1.27 5.72 18.27
CA ASP A 78 -1.49 4.44 18.94
C ASP A 78 -0.38 3.45 18.58
N GLY A 79 -0.23 2.38 19.35
CA GLY A 79 0.77 1.34 19.17
C GLY A 79 0.94 0.54 20.45
N GLY A 80 2.16 0.08 20.69
CA GLY A 80 2.48 -0.70 21.88
C GLY A 80 3.87 -1.31 21.85
N LEU A 81 4.11 -2.16 22.81
CA LEU A 81 5.28 -3.00 22.88
C LEU A 81 4.83 -4.44 23.12
N PHE A 82 5.32 -5.34 22.29
CA PHE A 82 4.98 -6.76 22.33
C PHE A 82 6.21 -7.60 22.62
N ILE A 83 6.06 -8.63 23.44
CA ILE A 83 7.13 -9.53 23.86
C ILE A 83 6.76 -10.95 23.46
N SER A 84 7.75 -11.67 22.91
CA SER A 84 7.68 -13.10 22.64
C SER A 84 8.83 -13.80 23.36
N ASP A 85 8.57 -14.97 23.95
CA ASP A 85 9.57 -15.84 24.57
C ASP A 85 9.78 -17.14 23.76
N ASP A 86 9.16 -17.24 22.57
CA ASP A 86 9.14 -18.44 21.73
C ASP A 86 9.55 -18.20 20.27
N ALA A 87 10.46 -17.23 20.05
CA ALA A 87 10.97 -16.83 18.73
C ALA A 87 9.88 -16.24 17.82
N GLY A 88 8.99 -15.44 18.37
CA GLY A 88 7.97 -14.72 17.63
C GLY A 88 6.71 -15.53 17.30
N LYS A 89 6.56 -16.76 17.79
CA LYS A 89 5.38 -17.61 17.50
C LYS A 89 4.14 -17.15 18.24
N SER A 90 4.31 -16.66 19.48
CA SER A 90 3.25 -16.06 20.28
C SER A 90 3.70 -14.78 20.95
N TRP A 91 2.76 -13.87 21.22
CA TRP A 91 3.03 -12.53 21.70
C TRP A 91 2.10 -12.16 22.86
N TYR A 92 2.63 -11.41 23.82
CA TYR A 92 1.84 -10.69 24.79
C TYR A 92 2.21 -9.21 24.78
N GLU A 93 1.20 -8.36 24.94
CA GLU A 93 1.35 -6.91 24.96
C GLU A 93 1.84 -6.47 26.35
N GLN A 94 2.87 -5.61 26.38
CA GLN A 94 3.36 -5.00 27.61
C GLN A 94 2.39 -3.92 28.09
N GLU A 95 1.82 -4.12 29.29
CA GLU A 95 0.69 -3.33 29.77
C GLU A 95 1.01 -1.85 29.97
N GLU A 96 2.19 -1.53 30.50
CA GLU A 96 2.65 -0.16 30.74
C GLU A 96 2.94 0.63 29.45
N MET A 97 3.14 -0.09 28.34
CA MET A 97 3.41 0.48 27.01
C MET A 97 2.20 0.42 26.07
N ARG A 98 1.06 -0.08 26.55
CA ARG A 98 -0.16 -0.16 25.75
C ARG A 98 -0.61 1.22 25.28
N GLY A 99 -0.94 1.33 23.98
CA GLY A 99 -1.36 2.58 23.35
C GLY A 99 -0.23 3.62 23.21
N GLN A 100 1.03 3.24 23.41
CA GLN A 100 2.16 4.09 23.12
C GLN A 100 2.63 3.85 21.68
N SER A 101 2.69 4.89 20.87
CA SER A 101 3.27 4.83 19.54
C SER A 101 4.79 4.73 19.65
N VAL A 102 5.35 3.50 19.61
CA VAL A 102 6.79 3.27 19.78
C VAL A 102 7.49 3.49 18.45
N ARG A 103 8.31 4.55 18.37
CA ARG A 103 8.99 5.02 17.17
C ARG A 103 10.47 4.69 17.12
N SER A 104 11.07 4.39 18.25
CA SER A 104 12.48 4.03 18.37
C SER A 104 12.73 3.16 19.59
N MET A 105 13.74 2.29 19.50
CA MET A 105 14.19 1.47 20.62
C MET A 105 15.71 1.29 20.57
N ALA A 106 16.33 1.22 21.75
CA ALA A 106 17.74 0.86 21.87
C ALA A 106 17.96 0.00 23.12
N ARG A 107 18.80 -1.02 22.99
CA ARG A 107 19.30 -1.87 24.08
C ARG A 107 20.71 -1.45 24.43
N SER A 108 21.03 -1.39 25.72
CA SER A 108 22.38 -1.04 26.17
C SER A 108 23.37 -2.17 25.84
N PRO A 109 24.49 -1.87 25.15
CA PRO A 109 25.52 -2.87 24.89
C PRO A 109 26.23 -3.37 26.18
N SER A 110 26.39 -2.49 27.18
CA SER A 110 27.08 -2.82 28.45
C SER A 110 26.16 -3.46 29.50
N ASN A 111 24.84 -3.28 29.38
CA ASN A 111 23.84 -3.88 30.25
C ASN A 111 22.59 -4.24 29.44
N PRO A 112 22.52 -5.46 28.89
CA PRO A 112 21.42 -5.84 27.99
C PRO A 112 20.00 -5.80 28.60
N GLU A 113 19.87 -5.82 29.92
CA GLU A 113 18.59 -5.64 30.61
C GLU A 113 18.06 -4.20 30.53
N ASP A 114 18.92 -3.24 30.16
CA ASP A 114 18.61 -1.82 30.08
C ASP A 114 18.18 -1.45 28.65
N ILE A 115 16.92 -1.12 28.49
CA ILE A 115 16.28 -0.83 27.20
C ILE A 115 15.59 0.51 27.29
N VAL A 116 15.65 1.31 26.23
CA VAL A 116 14.88 2.54 26.08
C VAL A 116 13.95 2.46 24.87
N ALA A 117 12.80 3.09 25.00
CA ALA A 117 11.79 3.22 23.94
C ALA A 117 11.36 4.68 23.79
N GLY A 118 11.46 5.18 22.56
CA GLY A 118 11.00 6.49 22.14
C GLY A 118 9.57 6.44 21.63
N THR A 119 8.73 7.33 22.13
CA THR A 119 7.33 7.37 21.79
C THR A 119 6.91 8.80 21.41
N LEU A 120 5.67 8.97 20.94
CA LEU A 120 5.11 10.31 20.76
C LEU A 120 5.01 11.13 22.07
N LYS A 121 5.07 10.49 23.24
CA LYS A 121 4.97 11.16 24.53
C LYS A 121 6.30 11.41 25.22
N GLY A 122 7.38 10.83 24.74
CA GLY A 122 8.72 10.94 25.31
C GLY A 122 9.48 9.63 25.37
N VAL A 123 10.50 9.58 26.23
CA VAL A 123 11.41 8.44 26.40
C VAL A 123 10.98 7.58 27.59
N TYR A 124 10.75 6.31 27.36
CA TYR A 124 10.54 5.29 28.40
C TYR A 124 11.79 4.44 28.56
N ARG A 125 12.00 3.90 29.75
CA ARG A 125 13.15 3.03 30.08
C ARG A 125 12.69 1.83 30.90
N SER A 126 13.22 0.69 30.57
CA SER A 126 13.22 -0.54 31.36
C SER A 126 14.66 -0.85 31.80
N VAL A 127 14.83 -1.44 32.99
CA VAL A 127 16.12 -1.92 33.51
C VAL A 127 16.06 -3.41 33.90
N ASP A 128 15.03 -4.09 33.44
CA ASP A 128 14.70 -5.49 33.73
C ASP A 128 14.23 -6.23 32.47
N ASP A 129 14.91 -5.99 31.36
CA ASP A 129 14.69 -6.63 30.06
C ASP A 129 13.22 -6.49 29.56
N GLY A 130 12.64 -5.29 29.74
CA GLY A 130 11.32 -4.96 29.24
C GLY A 130 10.14 -5.43 30.13
N ALA A 131 10.41 -5.96 31.32
CA ALA A 131 9.37 -6.40 32.24
C ALA A 131 8.58 -5.21 32.80
N HIS A 132 9.26 -4.10 33.13
CA HIS A 132 8.61 -2.88 33.61
C HIS A 132 9.16 -1.65 32.88
N TRP A 133 8.31 -0.67 32.63
CA TRP A 133 8.63 0.54 31.92
C TRP A 133 8.25 1.81 32.69
N ARG A 134 9.11 2.80 32.64
CA ARG A 134 8.82 4.12 33.23
C ARG A 134 9.21 5.23 32.27
N LEU A 135 8.40 6.29 32.26
CA LEU A 135 8.75 7.53 31.54
C LEU A 135 9.93 8.19 32.27
N ILE A 136 11.02 8.48 31.53
CA ILE A 136 12.23 9.12 32.03
C ILE A 136 12.45 10.53 31.47
N SER A 137 11.74 10.92 30.43
CA SER A 137 11.69 12.32 30.00
C SER A 137 10.64 13.10 30.80
N PRO A 138 10.72 14.46 30.88
CA PRO A 138 9.74 15.25 31.60
C PRO A 138 8.32 15.02 31.09
N PRO A 139 7.35 14.66 31.94
CA PRO A 139 5.99 14.40 31.51
C PRO A 139 5.34 15.61 30.84
N GLY A 140 4.75 15.41 29.66
CA GLY A 140 4.09 16.48 28.91
C GLY A 140 5.06 17.54 28.36
N SER A 141 6.33 17.19 28.19
CA SER A 141 7.33 18.08 27.60
C SER A 141 6.91 18.50 26.19
N SER A 142 6.96 19.80 25.92
CA SER A 142 6.81 20.35 24.56
C SER A 142 8.06 20.19 23.70
N GLU A 143 9.16 19.74 24.29
CA GLU A 143 10.47 19.65 23.64
C GLU A 143 10.91 18.19 23.42
N ILE A 144 10.68 17.31 24.43
CA ILE A 144 11.07 15.90 24.36
C ILE A 144 9.82 15.05 24.18
N HIS A 145 9.31 15.04 22.96
CA HIS A 145 8.22 14.20 22.48
C HIS A 145 8.47 13.85 21.01
N GLU A 146 7.66 12.96 20.42
CA GLU A 146 7.91 12.43 19.07
C GLU A 146 9.37 11.99 18.91
N VAL A 147 9.75 11.01 19.74
CA VAL A 147 11.14 10.53 19.82
C VAL A 147 11.37 9.51 18.72
N GLU A 148 11.96 9.96 17.61
CA GLU A 148 12.15 9.18 16.41
C GLU A 148 13.43 8.33 16.42
N SER A 149 14.38 8.64 17.31
CA SER A 149 15.63 7.86 17.44
C SER A 149 16.19 7.88 18.85
N LEU A 150 16.83 6.77 19.21
CA LEU A 150 17.48 6.57 20.51
C LEU A 150 18.83 5.87 20.35
N ALA A 151 19.79 6.26 21.17
CA ALA A 151 21.04 5.55 21.34
C ALA A 151 21.47 5.56 22.82
N ILE A 152 22.06 4.46 23.28
CA ILE A 152 22.66 4.34 24.61
C ILE A 152 24.18 4.28 24.44
N ASP A 153 24.91 4.99 25.27
CA ASP A 153 26.37 4.93 25.30
C ASP A 153 26.82 3.47 25.57
N PRO A 154 27.73 2.93 24.75
CA PRO A 154 28.12 1.51 24.84
C PRO A 154 28.82 1.13 26.15
N VAL A 155 29.35 2.12 26.88
CA VAL A 155 30.08 1.89 28.13
C VAL A 155 29.27 2.27 29.37
N ASN A 156 28.48 3.36 29.28
CA ASN A 156 27.73 3.88 30.40
C ASN A 156 26.23 3.97 30.08
N PRO A 157 25.39 3.04 30.56
CA PRO A 157 23.96 3.01 30.26
C PRO A 157 23.14 4.19 30.84
N GLN A 158 23.77 5.04 31.68
CA GLN A 158 23.15 6.26 32.16
C GLN A 158 23.19 7.39 31.11
N VAL A 159 24.02 7.26 30.08
CA VAL A 159 24.13 8.22 28.99
C VAL A 159 23.23 7.77 27.84
N ILE A 160 22.16 8.54 27.60
CA ILE A 160 21.16 8.24 26.58
C ILE A 160 21.01 9.46 25.67
N TYR A 161 20.97 9.24 24.39
CA TYR A 161 20.72 10.22 23.34
C TYR A 161 19.34 10.01 22.76
N ALA A 162 18.58 11.09 22.55
CA ALA A 162 17.24 11.07 21.96
C ALA A 162 17.16 12.08 20.82
N GLY A 163 16.81 11.61 19.63
CA GLY A 163 16.44 12.44 18.49
C GLY A 163 14.93 12.61 18.48
N THR A 164 14.48 13.88 18.48
CA THR A 164 13.07 14.23 18.54
C THR A 164 12.63 14.98 17.27
N TRP A 165 11.34 15.28 17.15
CA TRP A 165 10.78 16.17 16.12
C TRP A 165 11.49 17.54 16.06
N HIS A 166 12.11 17.96 17.19
CA HIS A 166 12.83 19.21 17.29
C HIS A 166 14.13 19.04 18.08
N LEU A 167 15.23 18.79 17.34
CA LEU A 167 16.59 18.73 17.85
C LEU A 167 16.92 17.50 18.71
N PRO A 168 18.20 17.19 18.90
CA PRO A 168 18.64 16.08 19.75
C PRO A 168 18.81 16.49 21.22
N TRP A 169 18.56 15.52 22.10
CA TRP A 169 18.67 15.65 23.55
C TRP A 169 19.57 14.57 24.12
N LYS A 170 20.18 14.85 25.26
CA LYS A 170 21.05 13.94 25.97
C LYS A 170 20.78 13.97 27.47
N THR A 171 20.82 12.81 28.11
CA THR A 171 20.95 12.66 29.56
C THR A 171 22.25 11.96 29.89
N VAL A 172 22.82 12.20 31.09
CA VAL A 172 24.01 11.53 31.62
C VAL A 172 23.73 10.86 32.97
N ASP A 173 22.51 10.92 33.44
CA ASP A 173 22.06 10.42 34.74
C ASP A 173 20.80 9.54 34.63
N GLY A 174 20.64 8.87 33.50
CA GLY A 174 19.55 7.92 33.27
C GLY A 174 18.17 8.54 33.13
N GLY A 175 18.11 9.80 32.70
CA GLY A 175 16.87 10.51 32.40
C GLY A 175 16.38 11.44 33.50
N VAL A 176 17.18 11.66 34.59
CA VAL A 176 16.82 12.63 35.64
C VAL A 176 16.90 14.06 35.10
N HIS A 177 17.96 14.35 34.36
CA HIS A 177 18.13 15.64 33.68
C HIS A 177 18.40 15.43 32.20
N TRP A 178 17.82 16.29 31.38
CA TRP A 178 18.01 16.29 29.93
C TRP A 178 18.56 17.63 29.46
N VAL A 179 19.53 17.58 28.56
CA VAL A 179 20.18 18.74 27.96
C VAL A 179 20.05 18.69 26.46
N ASN A 180 19.64 19.80 25.86
CA ASN A 180 19.63 19.94 24.40
C ASN A 180 21.07 20.00 23.86
N ILE A 181 21.40 19.17 22.89
CA ILE A 181 22.74 19.04 22.31
C ILE A 181 22.79 19.56 20.86
N LYS A 182 22.20 20.69 20.60
CA LYS A 182 22.00 21.27 19.25
C LYS A 182 23.23 21.98 18.65
N GLN A 183 24.31 22.11 19.38
CA GLN A 183 25.45 22.92 18.91
C GLN A 183 26.02 22.39 17.60
N GLY A 184 25.97 23.22 16.54
CA GLY A 184 26.42 22.87 15.19
C GLY A 184 25.36 22.21 14.31
N ILE A 185 24.19 21.85 14.83
CA ILE A 185 23.01 21.42 14.06
C ILE A 185 22.18 22.65 13.71
N ILE A 186 21.66 22.70 12.49
CA ILE A 186 20.74 23.78 12.07
C ILE A 186 19.47 23.67 12.91
N GLU A 187 19.02 24.80 13.47
CA GLU A 187 17.80 24.87 14.28
C GLU A 187 16.56 24.43 13.48
N ASP A 188 15.55 23.95 14.19
CA ASP A 188 14.28 23.46 13.62
C ASP A 188 14.45 22.23 12.72
N SER A 189 15.19 21.23 13.23
CA SER A 189 15.48 19.99 12.51
C SER A 189 15.02 18.76 13.30
N ASP A 190 14.12 17.96 12.70
CA ASP A 190 13.81 16.61 13.17
C ASP A 190 15.07 15.74 13.12
N VAL A 191 15.25 14.87 14.10
CA VAL A 191 16.40 13.96 14.18
C VAL A 191 15.95 12.51 14.09
N PHE A 192 16.13 11.91 12.91
CA PHE A 192 15.60 10.59 12.55
C PHE A 192 16.46 9.41 12.99
N SER A 193 17.76 9.61 13.15
CA SER A 193 18.68 8.55 13.57
C SER A 193 19.86 9.14 14.35
N ILE A 194 20.17 8.56 15.50
CA ILE A 194 21.37 8.83 16.28
C ILE A 194 22.08 7.50 16.53
N ILE A 195 23.41 7.47 16.31
CA ILE A 195 24.26 6.34 16.67
C ILE A 195 25.50 6.82 17.42
N VAL A 196 25.97 5.99 18.35
CA VAL A 196 27.20 6.18 19.11
C VAL A 196 28.19 5.12 18.70
N ASP A 197 29.42 5.51 18.41
CA ASP A 197 30.47 4.59 18.05
C ASP A 197 30.72 3.57 19.20
N PRO A 198 30.67 2.26 18.93
CA PRO A 198 30.72 1.23 19.96
C PRO A 198 32.06 1.11 20.68
N VAL A 199 33.12 1.67 20.10
CA VAL A 199 34.49 1.63 20.66
C VAL A 199 34.94 3.00 21.17
N GLN A 200 34.51 4.07 20.52
CA GLN A 200 34.84 5.46 20.84
C GLN A 200 33.56 6.27 21.13
N PRO A 201 32.97 6.21 22.34
CA PRO A 201 31.70 6.82 22.67
C PRO A 201 31.63 8.36 22.50
N GLN A 202 32.80 9.02 22.36
CA GLN A 202 32.85 10.44 22.02
C GLN A 202 32.47 10.72 20.57
N ILE A 203 32.48 9.70 19.69
CA ILE A 203 31.99 9.83 18.31
C ILE A 203 30.51 9.53 18.26
N VAL A 204 29.73 10.53 17.83
CA VAL A 204 28.28 10.44 17.69
C VAL A 204 27.90 10.94 16.32
N TYR A 205 27.08 10.18 15.61
CA TYR A 205 26.45 10.61 14.37
C TYR A 205 24.97 10.90 14.61
N ALA A 206 24.46 11.93 13.96
CA ALA A 206 23.04 12.29 14.00
C ALA A 206 22.56 12.64 12.59
N SER A 207 21.44 12.09 12.16
CA SER A 207 20.77 12.51 10.94
C SER A 207 19.61 13.43 11.26
N ALA A 208 19.54 14.57 10.59
CA ALA A 208 18.49 15.55 10.75
C ALA A 208 17.92 15.94 9.37
N CYS A 209 16.77 16.62 9.35
CA CYS A 209 16.21 17.19 8.11
C CYS A 209 17.22 18.03 7.33
N SER A 210 18.16 18.64 8.03
CA SER A 210 19.19 19.50 7.45
C SER A 210 20.43 18.76 6.96
N GLY A 211 20.56 17.44 7.21
CA GLY A 211 21.66 16.58 6.77
C GLY A 211 22.21 15.67 7.87
N ILE A 212 23.35 15.03 7.62
CA ILE A 212 24.05 14.19 8.59
C ILE A 212 25.13 15.00 9.27
N TYR A 213 25.30 14.76 10.55
CA TYR A 213 26.25 15.44 11.44
C TYR A 213 27.10 14.43 12.19
N LYS A 214 28.35 14.78 12.46
CA LYS A 214 29.29 14.02 13.30
C LYS A 214 29.80 14.90 14.43
N SER A 215 29.81 14.34 15.62
CA SER A 215 30.53 14.89 16.78
C SER A 215 31.70 13.97 17.13
N THR A 216 32.80 14.53 17.65
CA THR A 216 33.96 13.81 18.18
C THR A 216 34.23 14.12 19.66
N ASP A 217 33.28 14.80 20.32
CA ASP A 217 33.35 15.26 21.70
C ASP A 217 32.06 14.92 22.49
N ALA A 218 31.51 13.74 22.24
CA ALA A 218 30.30 13.20 22.89
C ALA A 218 29.09 14.12 22.75
N ALA A 219 28.89 14.66 21.54
CA ALA A 219 27.82 15.54 21.12
C ALA A 219 27.85 16.94 21.76
N ALA A 220 29.01 17.43 22.22
CA ALA A 220 29.16 18.82 22.63
C ALA A 220 29.11 19.77 21.43
N MET A 221 29.67 19.36 20.28
CA MET A 221 29.61 20.11 19.02
C MET A 221 29.47 19.15 17.83
N PHE A 222 28.50 19.43 16.97
CA PHE A 222 28.31 18.69 15.72
C PHE A 222 28.87 19.46 14.52
N LYS A 223 29.39 18.72 13.55
CA LYS A 223 29.79 19.24 12.23
C LYS A 223 29.03 18.52 11.15
N LYS A 224 28.45 19.28 10.21
CA LYS A 224 27.72 18.72 9.06
C LYS A 224 28.67 17.99 8.13
N ILE A 225 28.28 16.78 7.74
CA ILE A 225 28.97 15.95 6.76
C ILE A 225 28.47 16.26 5.35
N GLN A 226 29.31 16.08 4.34
CA GLN A 226 29.01 16.36 2.95
C GLN A 226 28.62 15.08 2.16
N GLY A 227 28.09 15.27 0.95
CA GLY A 227 27.86 14.20 -0.03
C GLY A 227 26.43 13.69 -0.13
N ILE A 228 25.55 14.07 0.80
CA ILE A 228 24.10 13.74 0.72
C ILE A 228 23.34 14.98 0.23
N PRO A 229 22.58 14.89 -0.88
CA PRO A 229 21.81 16.02 -1.39
C PRO A 229 20.70 16.46 -0.42
N SER A 230 20.34 17.73 -0.47
CA SER A 230 19.28 18.30 0.39
C SER A 230 17.88 17.75 0.09
N THR A 231 17.69 17.05 -1.01
CA THR A 231 16.45 16.34 -1.37
C THR A 231 16.30 15.03 -0.59
N ALA A 232 17.40 14.32 -0.32
CA ALA A 232 17.44 13.11 0.51
C ALA A 232 17.37 13.46 2.01
N ARG A 233 16.32 14.20 2.41
CA ARG A 233 16.25 14.90 3.70
C ARG A 233 16.02 14.01 4.90
N ARG A 234 15.46 12.82 4.71
CA ARG A 234 15.14 11.91 5.81
C ARG A 234 16.05 10.70 5.75
N THR A 235 17.12 10.73 6.50
CA THR A 235 17.95 9.54 6.73
C THR A 235 17.32 8.75 7.86
N ARG A 236 16.60 7.70 7.53
CA ARG A 236 15.86 6.86 8.49
C ARG A 236 16.79 6.00 9.33
N LYS A 237 17.89 5.57 8.72
CA LYS A 237 18.85 4.69 9.39
C LYS A 237 20.29 5.14 9.14
N LEU A 238 21.03 5.31 10.23
CA LEU A 238 22.49 5.32 10.23
C LEU A 238 22.98 3.99 10.81
N LEU A 239 23.99 3.39 10.21
CA LEU A 239 24.62 2.16 10.69
C LEU A 239 26.12 2.19 10.41
N GLN A 240 26.95 1.99 11.45
CA GLN A 240 28.38 1.71 11.27
C GLN A 240 28.56 0.24 10.90
N ASP A 241 29.47 -0.04 9.98
CA ASP A 241 29.92 -1.40 9.70
C ASP A 241 30.57 -1.99 10.96
N PRO A 242 30.08 -3.12 11.48
CA PRO A 242 30.57 -3.67 12.74
C PRO A 242 32.05 -4.12 12.69
N THR A 243 32.60 -4.31 11.49
CA THR A 243 34.01 -4.73 11.28
C THR A 243 34.92 -3.55 10.94
N ASN A 244 34.39 -2.43 10.45
CA ASN A 244 35.14 -1.23 10.10
C ASN A 244 34.32 0.03 10.42
N LEU A 245 34.48 0.59 11.60
CA LEU A 245 33.72 1.72 12.13
C LEU A 245 33.89 3.04 11.34
N GLU A 246 34.90 3.15 10.46
CA GLU A 246 35.02 4.27 9.51
C GLU A 246 34.05 4.14 8.34
N THR A 247 33.46 2.97 8.15
CA THR A 247 32.39 2.75 7.17
C THR A 247 31.02 3.00 7.82
N VAL A 248 30.27 3.97 7.28
CA VAL A 248 28.92 4.29 7.76
C VAL A 248 27.95 4.28 6.60
N TYR A 249 26.86 3.57 6.76
CA TYR A 249 25.73 3.52 5.84
C TYR A 249 24.64 4.51 6.29
N ALA A 250 24.03 5.17 5.35
CA ALA A 250 22.91 6.08 5.56
C ALA A 250 21.74 5.71 4.64
N GLY A 251 20.73 5.05 5.20
CA GLY A 251 19.49 4.73 4.52
C GLY A 251 18.55 5.94 4.49
N THR A 252 18.26 6.44 3.29
CA THR A 252 17.49 7.68 3.11
C THR A 252 16.18 7.45 2.34
N THR A 253 15.37 8.48 2.24
CA THR A 253 14.18 8.49 1.37
C THR A 253 14.52 8.62 -0.12
N GLU A 254 15.79 8.83 -0.46
CA GLU A 254 16.31 8.93 -1.84
C GLU A 254 17.62 8.15 -1.99
N GLY A 255 17.60 6.87 -1.66
CA GLY A 255 18.71 5.95 -1.84
C GLY A 255 19.50 5.62 -0.57
N LEU A 256 20.42 4.69 -0.75
CA LEU A 256 21.48 4.36 0.20
C LEU A 256 22.71 5.19 -0.10
N TYR A 257 23.31 5.76 0.94
CA TYR A 257 24.61 6.42 0.87
C TYR A 257 25.60 5.70 1.78
N LYS A 258 26.88 5.73 1.43
CA LYS A 258 27.97 5.10 2.17
C LYS A 258 29.17 6.04 2.25
N THR A 259 29.81 6.09 3.40
CA THR A 259 31.16 6.64 3.60
C THR A 259 32.11 5.53 4.03
N VAL A 260 33.40 5.68 3.74
CA VAL A 260 34.47 4.75 4.16
C VAL A 260 35.60 5.46 4.92
N ASP A 261 35.39 6.74 5.21
CA ASP A 261 36.36 7.64 5.85
C ASP A 261 35.78 8.33 7.09
N GLY A 262 34.89 7.64 7.80
CA GLY A 262 34.27 8.13 9.03
C GLY A 262 33.40 9.36 8.83
N GLY A 263 32.85 9.56 7.64
CA GLY A 263 31.97 10.66 7.33
C GLY A 263 32.67 11.87 6.68
N GLY A 264 33.84 11.69 6.12
CA GLY A 264 34.49 12.72 5.31
C GLY A 264 33.63 13.06 4.08
N THR A 265 33.18 12.02 3.37
CA THR A 265 32.27 12.16 2.23
C THR A 265 31.36 10.94 2.09
N PHE A 266 30.05 11.16 1.87
CA PHE A 266 29.11 10.12 1.49
C PHE A 266 28.97 10.05 -0.04
N ILE A 267 28.86 8.83 -0.57
CA ILE A 267 28.59 8.54 -1.98
C ILE A 267 27.30 7.73 -2.10
N ALA A 268 26.53 7.96 -3.17
CA ALA A 268 25.32 7.20 -3.45
C ALA A 268 25.65 5.77 -3.88
N MET A 269 24.95 4.79 -3.31
CA MET A 269 25.11 3.36 -3.60
C MET A 269 23.91 2.80 -4.39
N THR A 270 22.76 3.46 -4.31
CA THR A 270 21.54 3.11 -5.07
C THR A 270 20.97 4.33 -5.78
N GLY A 271 20.01 4.11 -6.67
CA GLY A 271 19.20 5.20 -7.27
C GLY A 271 18.31 5.90 -6.24
N PRO A 272 17.84 7.12 -6.55
CA PRO A 272 17.02 7.92 -5.63
C PRO A 272 15.59 7.40 -5.47
N ASP A 273 15.16 6.47 -6.30
CA ASP A 273 13.87 5.77 -6.25
C ASP A 273 13.80 4.71 -5.15
N VAL A 274 14.96 4.26 -4.63
CA VAL A 274 15.05 3.30 -3.55
C VAL A 274 14.89 4.02 -2.20
N ILE A 275 13.75 3.84 -1.53
CA ILE A 275 13.51 4.36 -0.18
C ILE A 275 13.98 3.32 0.82
N VAL A 276 15.03 3.63 1.58
CA VAL A 276 15.64 2.70 2.54
C VAL A 276 15.05 2.95 3.94
N ASN A 277 14.41 1.92 4.51
CA ASN A 277 13.86 1.93 5.86
C ASN A 277 14.89 1.45 6.90
N ASP A 278 15.62 0.38 6.57
CA ASP A 278 16.65 -0.20 7.45
C ASP A 278 17.81 -0.77 6.64
N VAL A 279 18.97 -0.88 7.29
CA VAL A 279 20.21 -1.44 6.74
C VAL A 279 20.74 -2.48 7.72
N TYR A 280 21.07 -3.65 7.23
CA TYR A 280 21.80 -4.68 7.96
C TYR A 280 23.12 -4.97 7.26
N VAL A 281 24.20 -5.10 8.04
CA VAL A 281 25.52 -5.55 7.58
C VAL A 281 25.89 -6.79 8.39
N ASP A 282 26.19 -7.89 7.73
CA ASP A 282 26.58 -9.13 8.40
C ASP A 282 27.93 -8.95 9.12
N PRO A 283 27.99 -9.10 10.45
CA PRO A 283 29.24 -8.94 11.21
C PRO A 283 30.27 -9.99 10.89
N LYS A 284 29.90 -11.11 10.28
CA LYS A 284 30.86 -12.16 9.85
C LYS A 284 31.31 -12.00 8.40
N ASN A 285 30.49 -11.30 7.59
CA ASN A 285 30.77 -11.03 6.18
C ASN A 285 30.27 -9.62 5.78
N PRO A 286 31.07 -8.55 6.01
CA PRO A 286 30.63 -7.17 5.76
C PRO A 286 30.37 -6.82 4.29
N GLU A 287 30.76 -7.70 3.35
CA GLU A 287 30.36 -7.59 1.95
C GLU A 287 28.87 -7.91 1.75
N HIS A 288 28.26 -8.66 2.70
CA HIS A 288 26.84 -8.97 2.69
C HIS A 288 26.05 -7.86 3.41
N VAL A 289 25.26 -7.12 2.61
CA VAL A 289 24.44 -5.98 3.07
C VAL A 289 23.01 -6.19 2.63
N LEU A 290 22.08 -6.07 3.56
CA LEU A 290 20.64 -6.09 3.27
C LEU A 290 20.01 -4.70 3.47
N LEU A 291 19.08 -4.35 2.60
CA LEU A 291 18.24 -3.17 2.74
C LEU A 291 16.78 -3.58 2.89
N ALA A 292 16.11 -3.10 3.92
CA ALA A 292 14.67 -3.09 3.99
C ALA A 292 14.18 -1.83 3.29
N THR A 293 13.34 -1.97 2.26
CA THR A 293 12.92 -0.84 1.44
C THR A 293 11.41 -0.65 1.47
N ASP A 294 10.99 0.58 1.23
CA ASP A 294 9.59 0.88 1.00
C ASP A 294 9.22 0.38 -0.41
N ARG A 295 8.22 -0.50 -0.51
CA ARG A 295 7.71 -1.11 -1.76
C ARG A 295 8.59 -2.16 -2.44
N GLY A 296 9.94 -1.98 -2.46
CA GLY A 296 10.88 -2.90 -3.13
C GLY A 296 11.16 -4.21 -2.38
N GLY A 297 10.72 -4.29 -1.13
CA GLY A 297 11.03 -5.43 -0.27
C GLY A 297 12.46 -5.39 0.25
N VAL A 298 13.09 -6.54 0.26
CA VAL A 298 14.47 -6.74 0.66
C VAL A 298 15.38 -6.73 -0.55
N LEU A 299 16.41 -5.88 -0.50
CA LEU A 299 17.51 -5.88 -1.47
C LEU A 299 18.77 -6.43 -0.80
N SER A 300 19.51 -7.29 -1.50
CA SER A 300 20.73 -7.93 -1.02
C SER A 300 21.93 -7.56 -1.88
N SER A 301 23.07 -7.31 -1.22
CA SER A 301 24.37 -7.10 -1.83
C SER A 301 25.39 -8.09 -1.27
N ASN A 302 26.28 -8.59 -2.12
CA ASN A 302 27.42 -9.44 -1.74
C ASN A 302 28.77 -8.75 -2.06
N ASN A 303 28.75 -7.42 -2.19
CA ASN A 303 29.95 -6.62 -2.51
C ASN A 303 29.98 -5.28 -1.75
N GLY A 304 29.54 -5.30 -0.50
CA GLY A 304 29.59 -4.15 0.40
C GLY A 304 28.68 -3.01 -0.04
N GLY A 305 27.57 -3.31 -0.73
CA GLY A 305 26.59 -2.33 -1.19
C GLY A 305 26.90 -1.67 -2.53
N GLN A 306 27.88 -2.17 -3.32
CA GLN A 306 28.20 -1.61 -4.64
C GLN A 306 27.13 -1.94 -5.68
N SER A 307 26.46 -3.10 -5.53
CA SER A 307 25.28 -3.47 -6.31
C SER A 307 24.30 -4.27 -5.47
N PHE A 308 23.03 -4.19 -5.81
CA PHE A 308 21.95 -4.86 -5.12
C PHE A 308 21.10 -5.68 -6.09
N HIS A 309 20.52 -6.75 -5.60
CA HIS A 309 19.50 -7.55 -6.26
C HIS A 309 18.34 -7.83 -5.29
N GLU A 310 17.18 -8.14 -5.82
CA GLU A 310 16.01 -8.49 -5.02
C GLU A 310 16.22 -9.81 -4.25
N SER A 311 15.83 -9.82 -2.98
CA SER A 311 15.91 -10.97 -2.07
C SER A 311 14.58 -11.19 -1.36
N ASN A 312 13.51 -11.35 -2.15
CA ASN A 312 12.12 -11.33 -1.69
C ASN A 312 11.46 -12.72 -1.65
N ILE A 313 12.15 -13.80 -1.98
CA ILE A 313 11.54 -15.14 -2.06
C ILE A 313 10.88 -15.50 -0.72
N GLY A 314 9.55 -15.74 -0.76
CA GLY A 314 8.75 -16.06 0.43
C GLY A 314 8.19 -14.83 1.18
N PHE A 315 8.70 -13.64 0.92
CA PHE A 315 8.20 -12.38 1.49
C PHE A 315 7.26 -11.67 0.53
N SER A 316 6.05 -11.35 0.98
CA SER A 316 5.13 -10.48 0.25
C SER A 316 4.41 -9.56 1.23
N ALA A 317 4.40 -8.26 0.92
CA ALA A 317 3.64 -7.21 1.58
C ALA A 317 2.99 -6.32 0.53
N ARG A 318 2.40 -6.92 -0.53
CA ARG A 318 1.77 -6.23 -1.66
C ARG A 318 0.25 -6.24 -1.54
N GLN A 319 -0.36 -5.10 -1.83
CA GLN A 319 -1.81 -4.97 -1.89
C GLN A 319 -2.31 -5.31 -3.29
N VAL A 320 -2.80 -6.54 -3.45
CA VAL A 320 -3.42 -6.99 -4.70
C VAL A 320 -4.87 -6.50 -4.75
N SER A 321 -5.19 -5.69 -5.75
CA SER A 321 -6.51 -5.07 -5.96
C SER A 321 -7.31 -5.71 -7.09
N ALA A 322 -6.63 -6.29 -8.08
CA ALA A 322 -7.23 -6.80 -9.30
C ALA A 322 -6.71 -8.18 -9.69
N PHE A 323 -7.53 -8.94 -10.40
CA PHE A 323 -7.20 -10.27 -10.92
C PHE A 323 -7.84 -10.46 -12.30
N ALA A 324 -7.09 -11.02 -13.23
CA ALA A 324 -7.60 -11.51 -14.50
C ALA A 324 -6.95 -12.85 -14.87
N MET A 325 -7.64 -13.68 -15.64
CA MET A 325 -7.14 -14.94 -16.16
C MET A 325 -7.20 -14.92 -17.68
N ASP A 326 -6.17 -15.42 -18.35
CA ASP A 326 -6.19 -15.57 -19.80
C ASP A 326 -7.23 -16.64 -20.18
N PRO A 327 -8.26 -16.32 -20.98
CA PRO A 327 -9.30 -17.27 -21.35
C PRO A 327 -8.78 -18.48 -22.16
N ARG A 328 -7.57 -18.36 -22.72
CA ARG A 328 -6.91 -19.40 -23.54
C ARG A 328 -6.02 -20.33 -22.70
N SER A 329 -5.68 -19.93 -21.45
CA SER A 329 -4.76 -20.69 -20.60
C SER A 329 -5.08 -20.48 -19.12
N SER A 330 -5.62 -21.48 -18.46
CA SER A 330 -5.89 -21.42 -17.01
C SER A 330 -4.63 -21.30 -16.14
N ALA A 331 -3.44 -21.55 -16.70
CA ALA A 331 -2.17 -21.35 -16.00
C ALA A 331 -1.68 -19.91 -16.08
N THR A 332 -2.19 -19.11 -17.03
CA THR A 332 -1.80 -17.70 -17.20
C THR A 332 -2.77 -16.79 -16.46
N VAL A 333 -2.27 -16.15 -15.41
CA VAL A 333 -3.05 -15.22 -14.60
C VAL A 333 -2.28 -13.91 -14.38
N TYR A 334 -3.04 -12.87 -14.14
CA TYR A 334 -2.53 -11.51 -13.93
C TYR A 334 -3.11 -10.94 -12.65
N VAL A 335 -2.30 -10.18 -11.92
CA VAL A 335 -2.76 -9.41 -10.75
C VAL A 335 -2.33 -7.97 -10.87
N GLY A 336 -3.21 -7.06 -10.45
CA GLY A 336 -2.94 -5.64 -10.30
C GLY A 336 -2.62 -5.31 -8.86
N VAL A 337 -1.63 -4.44 -8.67
CA VAL A 337 -1.15 -4.00 -7.36
C VAL A 337 -1.31 -2.50 -7.22
N VAL A 338 -1.61 -2.04 -6.02
CA VAL A 338 -1.71 -0.61 -5.67
C VAL A 338 -0.64 -0.23 -4.65
N ASN A 339 -0.32 1.06 -4.60
CA ASN A 339 0.61 1.70 -3.66
C ASN A 339 2.10 1.38 -3.86
N ASP A 340 2.49 0.64 -4.89
CA ASP A 340 3.89 0.23 -5.11
C ASP A 340 4.63 1.03 -6.19
N LYS A 341 3.95 1.97 -6.86
CA LYS A 341 4.52 2.82 -7.93
C LYS A 341 5.21 1.99 -9.02
N GLU A 342 6.44 2.37 -9.42
CA GLU A 342 7.19 1.75 -10.52
C GLU A 342 7.52 0.26 -10.28
N ILE A 343 7.57 -0.18 -9.02
CA ILE A 343 7.80 -1.58 -8.65
C ILE A 343 6.50 -2.37 -8.42
N GLY A 344 5.37 -1.74 -8.70
CA GLY A 344 4.02 -2.32 -8.66
C GLY A 344 3.44 -2.52 -10.05
N GLY A 345 2.19 -2.13 -10.22
CA GLY A 345 1.44 -2.25 -11.46
C GLY A 345 0.87 -3.64 -11.67
N VAL A 346 1.25 -4.33 -12.74
CA VAL A 346 0.74 -5.66 -13.09
C VAL A 346 1.82 -6.71 -12.95
N PHE A 347 1.45 -7.86 -12.37
CA PHE A 347 2.28 -9.06 -12.33
C PHE A 347 1.58 -10.20 -13.07
N LYS A 348 2.37 -10.99 -13.81
CA LYS A 348 1.95 -12.13 -14.59
C LYS A 348 2.49 -13.42 -14.00
N SER A 349 1.67 -14.44 -13.95
CA SER A 349 2.05 -15.81 -13.67
C SER A 349 1.74 -16.68 -14.88
N LEU A 350 2.59 -17.67 -15.15
CA LEU A 350 2.43 -18.67 -16.21
C LEU A 350 2.20 -20.09 -15.64
N ASP A 351 2.19 -20.21 -14.31
CA ASP A 351 2.11 -21.46 -13.57
C ASP A 351 0.96 -21.48 -12.54
N GLY A 352 -0.11 -20.73 -12.83
CA GLY A 352 -1.30 -20.69 -11.99
C GLY A 352 -1.13 -19.96 -10.66
N GLY A 353 -0.18 -19.02 -10.58
CA GLY A 353 0.06 -18.20 -9.39
C GLY A 353 1.17 -18.74 -8.47
N ALA A 354 1.90 -19.78 -8.89
CA ALA A 354 3.03 -20.30 -8.10
C ALA A 354 4.25 -19.38 -8.17
N SER A 355 4.51 -18.75 -9.33
CA SER A 355 5.53 -17.72 -9.50
C SER A 355 4.99 -16.52 -10.28
N TRP A 356 5.62 -15.36 -10.10
CA TRP A 356 5.16 -14.09 -10.64
C TRP A 356 6.31 -13.29 -11.24
N GLN A 357 6.03 -12.63 -12.35
CA GLN A 357 6.92 -11.69 -13.00
C GLN A 357 6.22 -10.36 -13.20
N GLN A 358 6.89 -9.25 -12.93
CA GLN A 358 6.35 -7.92 -13.19
C GLN A 358 6.20 -7.70 -14.69
N GLU A 359 5.03 -7.20 -15.12
CA GLU A 359 4.66 -6.90 -16.49
C GLU A 359 4.07 -5.48 -16.52
N SER A 360 4.87 -4.46 -16.18
CA SER A 360 4.38 -3.10 -15.90
C SER A 360 4.99 -2.01 -16.79
N GLU A 361 5.83 -2.38 -17.78
CA GLU A 361 6.45 -1.42 -18.68
C GLU A 361 5.39 -0.60 -19.44
N GLY A 362 5.44 0.74 -19.30
CA GLY A 362 4.46 1.66 -19.89
C GLY A 362 3.33 2.09 -18.95
N LEU A 363 3.14 1.46 -17.78
CA LEU A 363 2.17 1.92 -16.78
C LEU A 363 2.62 3.18 -16.03
N GLY A 364 3.93 3.47 -15.97
CA GLY A 364 4.46 4.67 -15.34
C GLY A 364 4.12 4.77 -13.85
N GLY A 365 4.20 3.66 -13.11
CA GLY A 365 3.98 3.62 -11.66
C GLY A 365 2.53 3.82 -11.21
N ARG A 366 1.57 3.61 -12.11
CA ARG A 366 0.14 3.76 -11.80
C ARG A 366 -0.39 2.61 -10.96
N ASP A 367 -1.28 2.94 -10.04
CA ASP A 367 -2.09 1.96 -9.31
C ASP A 367 -3.08 1.29 -10.26
N VAL A 368 -3.18 -0.03 -10.18
CA VAL A 368 -4.09 -0.84 -11.00
C VAL A 368 -5.26 -1.30 -10.15
N PHE A 369 -6.42 -0.71 -10.36
CA PHE A 369 -7.64 -1.01 -9.58
C PHE A 369 -8.43 -2.18 -10.14
N SER A 370 -8.38 -2.41 -11.44
CA SER A 370 -9.11 -3.48 -12.11
C SER A 370 -8.34 -4.03 -13.29
N LEU A 371 -8.57 -5.32 -13.57
CA LEU A 371 -8.01 -6.04 -14.72
C LEU A 371 -9.11 -6.82 -15.41
N VAL A 372 -9.06 -6.88 -16.72
CA VAL A 372 -9.91 -7.77 -17.53
C VAL A 372 -9.14 -8.28 -18.73
N THR A 373 -9.37 -9.53 -19.08
CA THR A 373 -8.94 -10.10 -20.36
C THR A 373 -10.11 -10.13 -21.32
N THR A 374 -9.89 -9.71 -22.55
CA THR A 374 -10.89 -9.78 -23.61
C THR A 374 -11.04 -11.22 -24.11
N ALA A 375 -12.05 -11.51 -24.93
CA ALA A 375 -12.24 -12.81 -25.54
C ALA A 375 -11.04 -13.23 -26.43
N GLU A 376 -10.34 -12.27 -27.01
CA GLU A 376 -9.14 -12.47 -27.82
C GLU A 376 -7.88 -12.67 -26.97
N GLY A 377 -7.99 -12.48 -25.63
CA GLY A 377 -6.91 -12.63 -24.65
C GLY A 377 -6.05 -11.39 -24.50
N THR A 378 -6.51 -10.22 -24.93
CA THR A 378 -5.88 -8.95 -24.66
C THR A 378 -6.15 -8.54 -23.21
N LEU A 379 -5.11 -8.10 -22.49
CA LEU A 379 -5.25 -7.63 -21.12
C LEU A 379 -5.45 -6.11 -21.09
N LEU A 380 -6.48 -5.68 -20.37
CA LEU A 380 -6.75 -4.28 -20.07
C LEU A 380 -6.63 -4.01 -18.57
N ALA A 381 -6.10 -2.85 -18.21
CA ALA A 381 -5.95 -2.38 -16.83
C ALA A 381 -6.69 -1.05 -16.65
N GLY A 382 -7.55 -1.00 -15.62
CA GLY A 382 -8.17 0.23 -15.14
C GLY A 382 -7.33 0.85 -14.04
N THR A 383 -7.00 2.12 -14.20
CA THR A 383 -6.08 2.87 -13.32
C THR A 383 -6.73 4.14 -12.76
N ALA A 384 -5.98 4.90 -11.97
CA ALA A 384 -6.39 6.23 -11.51
C ALA A 384 -6.54 7.24 -12.68
N HIS A 385 -5.93 6.95 -13.83
CA HIS A 385 -5.92 7.81 -15.02
C HIS A 385 -6.15 6.96 -16.26
N GLY A 386 -7.40 6.52 -16.46
CA GLY A 386 -7.85 5.84 -17.66
C GLY A 386 -7.56 4.34 -17.74
N ILE A 387 -7.72 3.82 -18.96
CA ILE A 387 -7.56 2.41 -19.29
C ILE A 387 -6.26 2.22 -20.07
N PHE A 388 -5.50 1.21 -19.70
CA PHE A 388 -4.28 0.79 -20.39
C PHE A 388 -4.47 -0.59 -21.01
N ARG A 389 -3.80 -0.83 -22.15
CA ARG A 389 -3.82 -2.07 -22.90
C ARG A 389 -2.41 -2.64 -23.00
N LEU A 390 -2.25 -3.92 -22.72
CA LEU A 390 -0.99 -4.62 -22.90
C LEU A 390 -0.81 -5.03 -24.37
N GLY A 391 0.25 -4.51 -24.99
CA GLY A 391 0.71 -4.86 -26.34
C GLY A 391 2.08 -5.52 -26.32
N GLU A 392 2.67 -5.76 -27.49
CA GLU A 392 4.02 -6.34 -27.62
C GLU A 392 5.12 -5.43 -27.06
N ALA A 393 4.93 -4.10 -27.09
CA ALA A 393 5.88 -3.11 -26.60
C ALA A 393 5.58 -2.65 -25.15
N GLY A 394 4.74 -3.40 -24.40
CA GLY A 394 4.30 -3.02 -23.07
C GLY A 394 2.92 -2.35 -23.06
N TRP A 395 2.62 -1.65 -21.98
CA TRP A 395 1.34 -0.97 -21.76
C TRP A 395 1.28 0.37 -22.49
N SER A 396 0.13 0.64 -23.08
CA SER A 396 -0.17 1.93 -23.70
C SER A 396 -1.58 2.38 -23.34
N GLU A 397 -1.79 3.70 -23.31
CA GLU A 397 -3.14 4.24 -23.12
C GLU A 397 -4.08 3.69 -24.19
N SER A 398 -5.21 3.18 -23.75
CA SER A 398 -6.29 2.65 -24.58
C SER A 398 -7.59 3.29 -24.17
N GLY A 399 -8.51 3.40 -25.12
CA GLY A 399 -9.81 3.90 -24.77
C GLY A 399 -10.04 5.34 -25.24
N THR A 400 -10.25 5.47 -26.54
CA THR A 400 -10.80 6.71 -27.09
C THR A 400 -12.25 6.86 -26.67
N LEU A 401 -12.61 7.97 -26.01
CA LEU A 401 -13.97 8.27 -25.65
C LEU A 401 -14.75 8.72 -26.88
N ILE A 402 -15.79 7.98 -27.25
CA ILE A 402 -16.72 8.38 -28.30
C ILE A 402 -17.79 9.26 -27.67
N ALA A 403 -17.78 10.56 -27.97
CA ALA A 403 -18.83 11.45 -27.52
C ALA A 403 -20.21 10.96 -28.02
N PRO A 404 -21.27 10.92 -27.17
CA PRO A 404 -22.60 10.53 -27.59
C PRO A 404 -23.06 11.46 -28.70
N VAL A 405 -23.47 10.88 -29.81
CA VAL A 405 -24.10 11.64 -30.92
C VAL A 405 -25.41 12.20 -30.39
N VAL A 406 -25.39 13.45 -29.95
CA VAL A 406 -26.62 14.17 -29.64
C VAL A 406 -27.36 14.35 -30.97
N ALA A 407 -28.36 13.51 -31.22
CA ALA A 407 -29.24 13.67 -32.36
C ALA A 407 -29.92 15.05 -32.25
N ARG A 408 -29.39 16.01 -33.02
CA ARG A 408 -30.08 17.30 -33.17
C ARG A 408 -31.42 17.01 -33.80
N SER A 409 -32.50 17.13 -33.04
CA SER A 409 -33.86 17.20 -33.59
C SER A 409 -33.88 18.28 -34.66
N PRO A 410 -34.37 18.01 -35.87
CA PRO A 410 -34.42 19.02 -36.92
C PRO A 410 -35.30 20.18 -36.43
N ALA A 411 -34.67 21.32 -36.20
CA ALA A 411 -35.35 22.55 -35.85
C ALA A 411 -36.34 22.86 -36.97
N ALA A 412 -37.64 22.87 -36.64
CA ALA A 412 -38.71 23.25 -37.53
C ALA A 412 -38.42 24.64 -38.11
N ALA A 413 -38.21 24.69 -39.42
CA ALA A 413 -38.05 25.93 -40.17
C ALA A 413 -39.34 26.76 -40.05
N LYS A 414 -39.32 27.79 -39.22
CA LYS A 414 -40.35 28.83 -39.22
C LYS A 414 -40.06 29.77 -40.41
N THR A 415 -40.81 29.60 -41.47
CA THR A 415 -41.00 30.62 -42.52
C THR A 415 -41.74 31.82 -41.92
N GLY A 416 -41.08 32.90 -41.74
CA GLY A 416 -41.64 34.18 -41.31
C GLY A 416 -41.30 35.26 -42.31
N THR A 417 -42.34 35.69 -43.02
CA THR A 417 -42.37 36.74 -44.01
C THR A 417 -41.88 38.10 -43.52
N ALA A 418 -41.16 38.78 -44.41
CA ALA A 418 -40.67 40.14 -44.28
C ALA A 418 -41.83 41.17 -44.28
N VAL A 419 -41.74 42.20 -43.43
CA VAL A 419 -42.34 43.51 -43.65
C VAL A 419 -41.40 44.59 -43.06
N SER A 420 -40.91 45.47 -43.91
CA SER A 420 -40.40 46.81 -43.61
C SER A 420 -41.51 47.79 -43.99
N PRO A 421 -41.61 49.04 -43.54
CA PRO A 421 -40.58 50.04 -43.33
C PRO A 421 -40.87 51.22 -42.33
N ALA A 422 -39.95 52.17 -42.38
CA ALA A 422 -40.03 53.62 -42.14
C ALA A 422 -39.74 54.21 -40.77
N ALA A 423 -38.59 54.82 -40.65
CA ALA A 423 -38.24 56.24 -40.81
C ALA A 423 -38.50 57.20 -39.63
N LYS A 424 -37.44 57.97 -39.33
CA LYS A 424 -37.31 59.34 -38.75
C LYS A 424 -37.01 59.40 -37.23
N LYS A 425 -36.04 60.10 -36.71
CA LYS A 425 -35.25 61.32 -37.02
C LYS A 425 -34.15 61.51 -35.97
N ALA A 426 -32.96 61.88 -36.39
CA ALA A 426 -32.04 62.91 -35.94
C ALA A 426 -31.87 63.27 -34.45
N GLY A 427 -30.60 63.27 -34.05
CA GLY A 427 -30.09 63.97 -32.84
C GLY A 427 -28.57 63.81 -32.76
N ALA A 428 -27.86 64.93 -32.80
CA ALA A 428 -26.47 65.13 -33.13
C ALA A 428 -25.41 64.74 -32.05
N VAL A 429 -24.23 64.30 -32.53
CA VAL A 429 -22.86 64.72 -32.26
C VAL A 429 -22.31 64.57 -30.82
N LYS A 430 -21.27 63.74 -30.69
CA LYS A 430 -19.89 64.12 -30.30
C LYS A 430 -18.92 62.97 -30.53
N GLY A 431 -17.78 63.32 -31.14
CA GLY A 431 -16.78 62.41 -31.61
C GLY A 431 -15.95 61.77 -30.49
N GLY A 432 -15.56 60.53 -30.74
CA GLY A 432 -14.55 59.80 -29.99
C GLY A 432 -13.88 58.84 -30.98
N ALA A 433 -12.56 58.94 -31.08
CA ALA A 433 -11.72 58.25 -32.04
C ALA A 433 -11.92 56.72 -31.97
N VAL A 434 -12.28 56.10 -33.06
CA VAL A 434 -12.34 54.65 -33.24
C VAL A 434 -10.92 54.13 -33.45
N LYS A 435 -10.41 53.38 -32.47
CA LYS A 435 -9.22 52.54 -32.70
C LYS A 435 -9.62 51.38 -33.62
N PRO A 436 -8.78 51.03 -34.62
CA PRO A 436 -9.09 49.92 -35.50
C PRO A 436 -9.05 48.60 -34.71
N LYS A 437 -10.09 47.78 -34.86
CA LYS A 437 -10.17 46.42 -34.35
C LYS A 437 -9.11 45.58 -35.05
N PRO A 438 -8.24 44.83 -34.28
CA PRO A 438 -7.30 43.94 -34.93
C PRO A 438 -8.06 42.86 -35.71
N PRO A 439 -7.48 42.34 -36.80
CA PRO A 439 -8.12 41.30 -37.59
C PRO A 439 -8.34 40.07 -36.71
N SER A 440 -9.54 39.54 -36.74
CA SER A 440 -9.89 38.26 -36.14
C SER A 440 -9.05 37.16 -36.80
N VAL A 441 -8.06 36.66 -36.10
CA VAL A 441 -7.36 35.44 -36.49
C VAL A 441 -8.41 34.34 -36.47
N VAL A 442 -8.77 33.83 -37.63
CA VAL A 442 -9.48 32.55 -37.74
C VAL A 442 -8.48 31.49 -37.30
N VAL A 443 -8.52 31.12 -36.05
CA VAL A 443 -7.88 29.91 -35.55
C VAL A 443 -8.60 28.77 -36.26
N SER A 444 -7.96 28.21 -37.27
CA SER A 444 -8.36 26.93 -37.83
C SER A 444 -8.33 25.95 -36.67
N ALA A 445 -9.51 25.50 -36.22
CA ALA A 445 -9.62 24.45 -35.21
C ALA A 445 -8.99 23.20 -35.83
N VAL A 446 -7.77 22.88 -35.41
CA VAL A 446 -7.22 21.53 -35.59
C VAL A 446 -8.25 20.62 -34.94
N PRO A 447 -8.76 19.57 -35.61
CA PRO A 447 -9.65 18.63 -34.98
C PRO A 447 -8.98 18.17 -33.67
N PRO A 448 -9.68 18.16 -32.53
CA PRO A 448 -9.10 17.62 -31.32
C PRO A 448 -8.65 16.20 -31.63
N GLY A 449 -7.40 15.85 -31.28
CA GLY A 449 -6.90 14.49 -31.36
C GLY A 449 -7.80 13.54 -30.54
N PRO A 450 -7.59 12.23 -30.65
CA PRO A 450 -8.37 11.27 -29.89
C PRO A 450 -8.35 11.67 -28.40
N MET A 451 -9.52 11.80 -27.81
CA MET A 451 -9.68 12.13 -26.39
C MET A 451 -9.59 10.82 -25.62
N TYR A 452 -8.48 10.57 -24.95
CA TYR A 452 -8.30 9.42 -24.07
C TYR A 452 -9.05 9.63 -22.76
N LEU A 453 -9.40 8.52 -22.13
CA LEU A 453 -10.02 8.49 -20.82
C LEU A 453 -8.97 8.88 -19.77
N ASP A 454 -9.23 9.94 -19.00
CA ASP A 454 -8.37 10.38 -17.88
C ASP A 454 -9.12 10.33 -16.54
N GLU A 455 -10.06 9.41 -16.42
CA GLU A 455 -10.90 9.21 -15.25
C GLU A 455 -10.41 8.01 -14.44
N ILE A 456 -10.80 7.96 -13.16
CA ILE A 456 -10.54 6.77 -12.33
C ILE A 456 -11.40 5.62 -12.85
N VAL A 457 -10.78 4.49 -13.14
CA VAL A 457 -11.46 3.26 -13.59
C VAL A 457 -11.46 2.25 -12.45
N TYR A 458 -12.55 2.20 -11.70
CA TYR A 458 -12.70 1.34 -10.52
C TYR A 458 -12.87 -0.13 -10.86
N SER A 459 -13.60 -0.43 -11.95
CA SER A 459 -13.91 -1.80 -12.36
C SER A 459 -13.92 -1.97 -13.86
N LEU A 460 -13.44 -3.13 -14.31
CA LEU A 460 -13.51 -3.61 -15.68
C LEU A 460 -14.16 -4.99 -15.69
N MET A 461 -15.03 -5.24 -16.66
CA MET A 461 -15.69 -6.53 -16.82
C MET A 461 -15.92 -6.85 -18.31
N ALA A 462 -15.79 -8.12 -18.66
CA ALA A 462 -16.09 -8.64 -19.98
C ALA A 462 -17.29 -9.60 -19.94
N ASP A 463 -18.18 -9.49 -20.94
CA ASP A 463 -19.24 -10.43 -21.23
C ASP A 463 -19.21 -10.76 -22.74
N GLY A 464 -18.58 -11.86 -23.10
CA GLY A 464 -18.27 -12.17 -24.48
C GLY A 464 -17.32 -11.13 -25.09
N GLU A 465 -17.75 -10.51 -26.21
CA GLU A 465 -17.01 -9.46 -26.90
C GLU A 465 -17.26 -8.06 -26.32
N THR A 466 -18.25 -7.92 -25.44
CA THR A 466 -18.61 -6.63 -24.84
C THR A 466 -17.81 -6.40 -23.56
N LEU A 467 -17.23 -5.21 -23.44
CA LEU A 467 -16.51 -4.76 -22.26
C LEU A 467 -17.26 -3.63 -21.58
N TYR A 468 -17.19 -3.60 -20.26
CA TYR A 468 -17.76 -2.56 -19.41
C TYR A 468 -16.69 -1.98 -18.50
N ALA A 469 -16.72 -0.65 -18.30
CA ALA A 469 -15.85 0.06 -17.38
C ALA A 469 -16.66 0.94 -16.44
N GLY A 470 -16.52 0.72 -15.14
CA GLY A 470 -17.08 1.58 -14.11
C GLY A 470 -16.05 2.63 -13.71
N THR A 471 -16.44 3.90 -13.84
CA THR A 471 -15.53 5.04 -13.68
C THR A 471 -16.08 6.06 -12.68
N SER A 472 -15.24 7.06 -12.34
CA SER A 472 -15.65 8.23 -11.56
C SER A 472 -16.69 9.11 -12.26
N GLU A 473 -16.90 8.93 -13.58
CA GLU A 473 -17.88 9.69 -14.39
C GLU A 473 -19.06 8.82 -14.88
N GLY A 474 -19.13 7.55 -14.45
CA GLY A 474 -20.21 6.64 -14.75
C GLY A 474 -19.80 5.33 -15.39
N LEU A 475 -20.71 4.72 -16.15
CA LEU A 475 -20.50 3.44 -16.82
C LEU A 475 -20.21 3.64 -18.30
N LEU A 476 -19.17 2.96 -18.78
CA LEU A 476 -18.77 2.93 -20.19
C LEU A 476 -18.92 1.52 -20.75
N ARG A 477 -19.12 1.43 -22.08
CA ARG A 477 -19.20 0.19 -22.85
C ARG A 477 -18.29 0.25 -24.08
N ALA A 478 -17.64 -0.85 -24.41
CA ALA A 478 -16.86 -1.06 -25.63
C ALA A 478 -17.24 -2.38 -26.30
N GLU A 479 -17.18 -2.42 -27.65
CA GLU A 479 -17.49 -3.59 -28.49
C GLU A 479 -16.37 -3.88 -29.52
N ASP A 480 -15.25 -3.17 -29.40
CA ASP A 480 -14.11 -3.20 -30.30
C ASP A 480 -12.81 -3.58 -29.58
N ASP A 481 -12.90 -4.59 -28.72
CA ASP A 481 -11.78 -5.06 -27.88
C ASP A 481 -11.19 -3.93 -27.00
N GLY A 482 -12.03 -2.96 -26.62
CA GLY A 482 -11.64 -1.85 -25.72
C GLY A 482 -10.87 -0.72 -26.38
N HIS A 483 -10.85 -0.63 -27.70
CA HIS A 483 -10.23 0.50 -28.42
C HIS A 483 -11.03 1.80 -28.28
N SER A 484 -12.36 1.69 -28.28
CA SER A 484 -13.23 2.85 -28.08
C SER A 484 -14.33 2.59 -27.07
N TRP A 485 -14.63 3.60 -26.26
CA TRP A 485 -15.59 3.52 -25.16
C TRP A 485 -16.72 4.51 -25.34
N THR A 486 -17.95 4.05 -25.15
CA THR A 486 -19.17 4.85 -25.24
C THR A 486 -19.80 4.97 -23.86
N PRO A 487 -20.08 6.19 -23.37
CA PRO A 487 -20.82 6.38 -22.13
C PRO A 487 -22.21 5.78 -22.19
N MET A 488 -22.56 5.00 -21.17
CA MET A 488 -23.91 4.47 -20.98
C MET A 488 -24.71 5.45 -20.12
N SER A 489 -25.94 5.78 -20.56
CA SER A 489 -26.81 6.67 -19.80
C SER A 489 -27.44 5.93 -18.63
N ILE A 490 -26.75 5.96 -17.48
CA ILE A 490 -27.31 5.50 -16.22
C ILE A 490 -27.96 6.69 -15.51
N LEU A 491 -29.24 6.60 -15.26
CA LEU A 491 -29.98 7.66 -14.59
C LEU A 491 -29.46 7.88 -13.16
N LYS A 492 -28.87 9.06 -12.91
CA LYS A 492 -28.50 9.58 -11.58
C LYS A 492 -27.37 8.86 -10.87
N MET A 493 -26.49 8.14 -11.56
CA MET A 493 -25.29 7.53 -10.97
C MET A 493 -24.03 8.05 -11.67
N PRO A 494 -23.44 9.13 -11.15
CA PRO A 494 -22.22 9.69 -11.75
C PRO A 494 -20.99 8.77 -11.55
N GLU A 495 -20.91 8.05 -10.41
CA GLU A 495 -19.79 7.17 -10.09
C GLU A 495 -20.22 5.70 -10.10
N THR A 496 -19.52 4.86 -10.87
CA THR A 496 -19.74 3.41 -10.91
C THR A 496 -18.51 2.68 -10.39
N HIS A 497 -18.61 2.16 -9.17
CA HIS A 497 -17.53 1.44 -8.53
C HIS A 497 -17.53 -0.07 -8.86
N PHE A 498 -18.73 -0.65 -9.00
CA PHE A 498 -18.89 -2.09 -9.18
C PHE A 498 -19.82 -2.38 -10.35
N ILE A 499 -19.48 -3.44 -11.09
CA ILE A 499 -20.26 -3.94 -12.22
C ILE A 499 -20.43 -5.45 -12.04
N ALA A 500 -21.64 -5.94 -12.30
CA ALA A 500 -21.91 -7.36 -12.48
C ALA A 500 -22.74 -7.59 -13.73
N VAL A 501 -22.40 -8.63 -14.50
CA VAL A 501 -23.05 -8.95 -15.77
C VAL A 501 -23.38 -10.44 -15.81
N GLN A 502 -24.61 -10.75 -16.26
CA GLN A 502 -25.04 -12.12 -16.55
C GLN A 502 -25.97 -12.12 -17.78
N GLY A 503 -25.40 -12.26 -18.95
CA GLY A 503 -26.08 -12.13 -20.23
C GLY A 503 -26.65 -10.71 -20.42
N GLN A 504 -27.97 -10.58 -20.60
CA GLN A 504 -28.60 -9.26 -20.76
C GLN A 504 -28.84 -8.49 -19.46
N MET A 505 -28.57 -9.11 -18.32
CA MET A 505 -28.72 -8.47 -17.03
C MET A 505 -27.41 -7.79 -16.61
N LEU A 506 -27.48 -6.49 -16.37
CA LEU A 506 -26.37 -5.68 -15.88
C LEU A 506 -26.76 -5.01 -14.57
N MET A 507 -25.89 -5.08 -13.59
CA MET A 507 -26.01 -4.36 -12.34
C MET A 507 -24.79 -3.45 -12.20
N ALA A 508 -25.05 -2.16 -12.04
CA ALA A 508 -24.05 -1.14 -11.80
C ALA A 508 -24.28 -0.54 -10.41
N ALA A 509 -23.21 -0.40 -9.63
CA ALA A 509 -23.31 0.12 -8.28
C ALA A 509 -22.22 1.16 -7.96
N GLY A 510 -22.64 2.24 -7.32
CA GLY A 510 -21.80 3.11 -6.53
C GLY A 510 -21.73 2.62 -5.08
N LEU A 511 -21.18 3.42 -4.19
CA LEU A 511 -21.03 3.01 -2.76
C LEU A 511 -22.37 2.89 -2.01
N ARG A 512 -23.44 3.57 -2.47
CA ARG A 512 -24.75 3.63 -1.78
C ARG A 512 -25.94 3.54 -2.72
N ARG A 513 -25.73 3.02 -3.92
CA ARG A 513 -26.77 2.99 -4.95
C ARG A 513 -26.55 1.85 -5.92
N ILE A 514 -27.64 1.25 -6.38
CA ILE A 514 -27.65 0.22 -7.42
C ILE A 514 -28.61 0.66 -8.52
N GLU A 515 -28.20 0.47 -9.76
CA GLU A 515 -29.02 0.53 -10.96
C GLU A 515 -28.96 -0.84 -11.66
N LEU A 516 -30.11 -1.33 -12.10
CA LEU A 516 -30.27 -2.62 -12.76
C LEU A 516 -30.83 -2.42 -14.14
N SER A 517 -30.26 -3.08 -15.13
CA SER A 517 -30.81 -3.26 -16.46
C SER A 517 -31.06 -4.74 -16.73
N VAL A 518 -32.16 -5.08 -17.38
CA VAL A 518 -32.47 -6.46 -17.80
C VAL A 518 -32.51 -6.61 -19.32
N ASP A 519 -32.19 -5.54 -20.05
CA ASP A 519 -32.25 -5.43 -21.51
C ASP A 519 -30.92 -4.98 -22.16
N GLY A 520 -29.81 -5.41 -21.60
CA GLY A 520 -28.48 -5.11 -22.14
C GLY A 520 -28.02 -3.67 -21.97
N GLY A 521 -28.56 -2.96 -20.97
CA GLY A 521 -28.19 -1.58 -20.67
C GLY A 521 -29.00 -0.52 -21.43
N THR A 522 -30.11 -0.92 -22.08
CA THR A 522 -30.97 0.01 -22.80
C THR A 522 -31.81 0.82 -21.83
N LYS A 523 -32.32 0.18 -20.77
CA LYS A 523 -33.08 0.84 -19.69
C LYS A 523 -32.48 0.45 -18.34
N TRP A 524 -32.55 1.38 -17.42
CA TRP A 524 -32.02 1.21 -16.09
C TRP A 524 -33.08 1.62 -15.05
N ASP A 525 -33.24 0.77 -14.06
CA ASP A 525 -34.14 1.01 -12.94
C ASP A 525 -33.33 1.04 -11.64
N ALA A 526 -33.61 2.03 -10.80
CA ALA A 526 -32.99 2.11 -9.48
C ALA A 526 -33.48 0.99 -8.57
N VAL A 527 -32.58 0.29 -7.92
CA VAL A 527 -32.87 -0.81 -7.00
C VAL A 527 -32.75 -0.33 -5.56
N GLY A 528 -33.73 -0.68 -4.73
CA GLY A 528 -33.67 -0.43 -3.29
C GLY A 528 -32.58 -1.25 -2.62
N LEU A 529 -31.85 -0.67 -1.68
CA LEU A 529 -30.84 -1.40 -0.89
C LEU A 529 -31.47 -2.18 0.27
N PRO A 530 -30.80 -3.23 0.79
CA PRO A 530 -31.15 -3.81 2.10
C PRO A 530 -31.22 -2.70 3.16
N ALA A 531 -32.20 -2.79 4.06
CA ALA A 531 -32.54 -1.69 4.97
C ALA A 531 -31.41 -1.27 5.92
N ASP A 532 -30.55 -2.21 6.29
CA ASP A 532 -29.42 -2.04 7.20
C ASP A 532 -28.07 -1.85 6.48
N LEU A 533 -28.00 -2.01 5.16
CA LEU A 533 -26.77 -1.83 4.40
C LEU A 533 -26.42 -0.34 4.26
N THR A 534 -25.31 0.08 4.83
CA THR A 534 -24.84 1.48 4.78
C THR A 534 -23.92 1.77 3.61
N GLN A 535 -23.12 0.78 3.23
CA GLN A 535 -22.15 0.92 2.14
C GLN A 535 -21.97 -0.40 1.38
N ILE A 536 -22.01 -0.32 0.05
CA ILE A 536 -21.72 -1.43 -0.85
C ILE A 536 -20.22 -1.56 -1.00
N SER A 537 -19.70 -2.78 -0.87
CA SER A 537 -18.29 -3.12 -1.11
C SER A 537 -18.09 -4.12 -2.25
N THR A 538 -19.16 -4.84 -2.63
CA THR A 538 -19.10 -5.83 -3.73
C THR A 538 -20.50 -6.19 -4.19
N ILE A 539 -20.63 -6.56 -5.46
CA ILE A 539 -21.87 -7.04 -6.07
C ILE A 539 -21.61 -8.25 -6.97
N ALA A 540 -22.62 -9.07 -7.19
CA ALA A 540 -22.59 -10.15 -8.18
C ALA A 540 -23.99 -10.47 -8.69
N ILE A 541 -24.08 -11.15 -9.83
CA ILE A 541 -25.31 -11.79 -10.36
C ILE A 541 -24.98 -13.26 -10.53
N ASP A 542 -25.84 -14.16 -10.03
CA ASP A 542 -25.68 -15.60 -10.20
C ASP A 542 -26.35 -16.14 -11.48
N GLU A 543 -26.20 -17.43 -11.74
CA GLU A 543 -26.81 -18.09 -12.91
C GLU A 543 -28.33 -18.12 -12.90
N LEU A 544 -28.96 -18.01 -11.72
CA LEU A 544 -30.40 -17.94 -11.55
C LEU A 544 -30.91 -16.50 -11.71
N LYS A 545 -30.02 -15.56 -12.01
CA LYS A 545 -30.28 -14.11 -12.10
C LYS A 545 -30.66 -13.47 -10.77
N ASN A 546 -30.27 -14.06 -9.65
CA ASN A 546 -30.41 -13.40 -8.37
C ASN A 546 -29.31 -12.33 -8.22
N LEU A 547 -29.69 -11.23 -7.58
CA LEU A 547 -28.76 -10.15 -7.26
C LEU A 547 -28.09 -10.43 -5.91
N TRP A 548 -26.80 -10.20 -5.83
CA TRP A 548 -26.02 -10.34 -4.61
C TRP A 548 -25.30 -9.04 -4.27
N VAL A 549 -25.35 -8.64 -3.00
CA VAL A 549 -24.72 -7.41 -2.51
C VAL A 549 -24.03 -7.69 -1.19
N GLY A 550 -22.79 -7.24 -1.06
CA GLY A 550 -22.01 -7.30 0.17
C GLY A 550 -21.60 -5.93 0.66
N GLY A 551 -21.49 -5.80 1.97
CA GLY A 551 -21.01 -4.59 2.62
C GLY A 551 -20.58 -4.82 4.06
N THR A 552 -20.41 -3.74 4.81
CA THR A 552 -19.95 -3.80 6.20
C THR A 552 -20.87 -4.64 7.09
N GLU A 553 -22.18 -4.57 6.85
CA GLU A 553 -23.20 -5.19 7.69
C GLU A 553 -23.44 -6.66 7.35
N GLY A 554 -23.18 -7.08 6.09
CA GLY A 554 -23.40 -8.46 5.73
C GLY A 554 -23.40 -8.75 4.22
N VAL A 555 -23.93 -9.95 3.89
CA VAL A 555 -24.22 -10.39 2.54
C VAL A 555 -25.73 -10.57 2.37
N TYR A 556 -26.26 -10.03 1.28
CA TYR A 556 -27.66 -10.05 0.94
C TYR A 556 -27.87 -10.57 -0.46
N TYR A 557 -28.99 -11.25 -0.70
CA TYR A 557 -29.40 -11.64 -2.05
C TYR A 557 -30.88 -11.34 -2.29
N SER A 558 -31.22 -11.15 -3.55
CA SER A 558 -32.60 -10.89 -4.01
C SER A 558 -32.93 -11.80 -5.17
N THR A 559 -34.10 -12.43 -5.13
CA THR A 559 -34.66 -13.30 -6.18
C THR A 559 -35.73 -12.61 -7.01
N ASP A 560 -36.02 -11.34 -6.72
CA ASP A 560 -37.11 -10.54 -7.31
C ASP A 560 -36.60 -9.18 -7.83
N TYR A 561 -35.40 -9.16 -8.39
CA TYR A 561 -34.76 -7.99 -9.00
C TYR A 561 -34.56 -6.81 -8.02
N GLY A 562 -34.36 -7.12 -6.73
CA GLY A 562 -34.08 -6.12 -5.70
C GLY A 562 -35.33 -5.47 -5.09
N LEU A 563 -36.51 -6.04 -5.32
CA LEU A 563 -37.75 -5.60 -4.63
C LEU A 563 -37.71 -5.98 -3.16
N THR A 564 -37.17 -7.19 -2.87
CA THR A 564 -36.91 -7.65 -1.49
C THR A 564 -35.51 -8.25 -1.38
N TRP A 565 -34.92 -8.11 -0.19
CA TRP A 565 -33.60 -8.64 0.13
C TRP A 565 -33.67 -9.64 1.26
N GLN A 566 -32.88 -10.70 1.16
CA GLN A 566 -32.79 -11.79 2.12
C GLN A 566 -31.34 -11.97 2.59
N THR A 567 -31.17 -12.47 3.80
CA THR A 567 -29.88 -12.92 4.35
C THR A 567 -29.81 -14.43 4.34
N LEU A 568 -28.60 -14.98 4.36
CA LEU A 568 -28.38 -16.41 4.48
C LEU A 568 -28.49 -16.83 5.94
N HIS A 569 -29.36 -17.79 6.26
CA HIS A 569 -29.62 -18.22 7.65
C HIS A 569 -28.38 -18.76 8.38
N ASN A 570 -27.46 -19.39 7.62
CA ASN A 570 -26.26 -20.04 8.14
C ASN A 570 -24.98 -19.20 7.94
N LEU A 571 -25.11 -17.94 7.56
CA LEU A 571 -23.97 -17.06 7.30
C LEU A 571 -24.21 -15.68 7.91
N ASN A 572 -23.83 -15.54 9.17
CA ASN A 572 -23.82 -14.25 9.85
C ASN A 572 -22.41 -13.63 9.68
N LEU A 573 -22.20 -12.94 8.56
CA LEU A 573 -20.92 -12.41 8.16
C LEU A 573 -21.00 -10.89 8.07
N THR A 574 -19.99 -10.19 8.63
CA THR A 574 -19.82 -8.74 8.51
C THR A 574 -18.55 -8.40 7.75
N GLY A 575 -18.41 -7.18 7.28
CA GLY A 575 -17.22 -6.73 6.55
C GLY A 575 -16.99 -7.50 5.25
N VAL A 576 -18.08 -7.84 4.53
CA VAL A 576 -17.99 -8.56 3.25
C VAL A 576 -17.32 -7.67 2.22
N ASN A 577 -16.23 -8.16 1.63
CA ASN A 577 -15.40 -7.41 0.68
C ASN A 577 -15.25 -8.09 -0.69
N GLY A 578 -15.69 -9.33 -0.84
CA GLY A 578 -15.67 -10.03 -2.12
C GLY A 578 -16.85 -10.99 -2.27
N ILE A 579 -17.54 -10.88 -3.40
CA ILE A 579 -18.54 -11.85 -3.86
C ILE A 579 -18.21 -12.20 -5.31
N PHE A 580 -18.19 -13.50 -5.62
CA PHE A 580 -17.92 -13.97 -6.96
C PHE A 580 -18.75 -15.21 -7.28
N PHE A 581 -19.39 -15.23 -8.44
CA PHE A 581 -20.08 -16.42 -8.93
C PHE A 581 -19.10 -17.34 -9.69
N ASP A 582 -18.88 -18.55 -9.17
CA ASP A 582 -18.13 -19.61 -9.83
C ASP A 582 -19.09 -20.51 -10.62
N ALA A 583 -19.20 -20.26 -11.91
CA ALA A 583 -20.07 -21.00 -12.81
C ALA A 583 -19.70 -22.50 -12.91
N ALA A 584 -18.43 -22.86 -12.75
CA ALA A 584 -17.97 -24.23 -12.85
C ALA A 584 -18.41 -25.11 -11.67
N SER A 585 -18.57 -24.52 -10.48
CA SER A 585 -19.02 -25.24 -9.29
C SER A 585 -20.46 -24.90 -8.86
N HIS A 586 -21.16 -24.00 -9.58
CA HIS A 586 -22.48 -23.49 -9.25
C HIS A 586 -22.55 -22.91 -7.84
N ARG A 587 -21.55 -22.10 -7.46
CA ARG A 587 -21.41 -21.53 -6.11
C ARG A 587 -21.11 -20.03 -6.14
N MET A 588 -21.63 -19.33 -5.13
CA MET A 588 -21.17 -18.00 -4.79
C MET A 588 -20.00 -18.12 -3.82
N LEU A 589 -18.87 -17.53 -4.15
CA LEU A 589 -17.71 -17.42 -3.27
C LEU A 589 -17.78 -16.08 -2.55
N VAL A 590 -17.67 -16.10 -1.22
CA VAL A 590 -17.80 -14.91 -0.37
C VAL A 590 -16.59 -14.79 0.55
N THR A 591 -16.02 -13.60 0.63
CA THR A 591 -14.91 -13.25 1.53
C THR A 591 -15.29 -12.08 2.44
N SER A 592 -14.60 -11.98 3.56
CA SER A 592 -14.76 -10.88 4.52
C SER A 592 -13.40 -10.46 5.07
N ALA A 593 -13.25 -9.17 5.30
CA ALA A 593 -12.10 -8.58 5.99
C ALA A 593 -12.12 -8.77 7.52
N LYS A 594 -13.02 -9.61 8.05
CA LYS A 594 -13.20 -9.86 9.50
C LYS A 594 -13.00 -11.32 9.89
N THR A 595 -12.63 -12.17 8.95
CA THR A 595 -12.38 -13.59 9.17
C THR A 595 -11.32 -14.13 8.24
N THR A 596 -10.60 -15.13 8.70
CA THR A 596 -9.61 -15.88 7.91
C THR A 596 -10.24 -17.01 7.09
N SER A 597 -11.56 -17.04 6.99
CA SER A 597 -12.31 -18.04 6.24
C SER A 597 -12.93 -17.46 4.96
N ALA A 598 -12.96 -18.23 3.91
CA ALA A 598 -13.81 -17.99 2.75
C ALA A 598 -15.04 -18.91 2.80
N PHE A 599 -16.12 -18.46 2.19
CA PHE A 599 -17.40 -19.17 2.19
C PHE A 599 -17.82 -19.49 0.76
N ALA A 600 -18.42 -20.66 0.57
CA ALA A 600 -19.01 -21.03 -0.70
C ALA A 600 -20.48 -21.38 -0.47
N VAL A 601 -21.36 -20.65 -1.15
CA VAL A 601 -22.81 -20.83 -1.10
C VAL A 601 -23.24 -21.58 -2.36
N ARG A 602 -23.71 -22.81 -2.21
CA ARG A 602 -24.18 -23.64 -3.34
C ARG A 602 -25.55 -23.18 -3.82
N LEU A 603 -25.75 -23.19 -5.12
CA LEU A 603 -27.03 -22.88 -5.73
C LEU A 603 -27.70 -24.16 -6.23
N PRO A 604 -29.04 -24.28 -6.21
CA PRO A 604 -30.02 -23.27 -5.77
C PRO A 604 -30.45 -23.40 -4.31
N ASP A 605 -29.86 -24.30 -3.52
CA ASP A 605 -30.31 -24.64 -2.18
C ASP A 605 -29.70 -23.75 -1.08
N TYR A 606 -28.80 -22.83 -1.45
CA TYR A 606 -28.11 -21.89 -0.56
C TYR A 606 -27.36 -22.55 0.61
N HIS A 607 -26.93 -23.80 0.42
CA HIS A 607 -26.11 -24.48 1.41
C HIS A 607 -24.73 -23.82 1.50
N VAL A 608 -24.35 -23.40 2.72
CA VAL A 608 -23.09 -22.72 3.01
C VAL A 608 -22.04 -23.74 3.43
N SER A 609 -20.90 -23.71 2.79
CA SER A 609 -19.69 -24.42 3.21
C SER A 609 -18.58 -23.42 3.53
N LEU A 610 -17.80 -23.76 4.57
CA LEU A 610 -16.71 -22.98 5.11
C LEU A 610 -15.36 -23.54 4.60
N TRP A 611 -14.44 -22.66 4.37
CA TRP A 611 -13.09 -22.96 4.00
C TRP A 611 -12.08 -22.11 4.80
N GLU A 612 -11.37 -22.74 5.73
CA GLU A 612 -10.35 -22.10 6.53
C GLU A 612 -9.10 -21.86 5.70
N THR A 613 -8.85 -20.60 5.38
CA THR A 613 -7.69 -20.19 4.57
C THR A 613 -6.48 -19.82 5.43
N GLY A 614 -6.72 -19.43 6.68
CA GLY A 614 -5.70 -18.85 7.56
C GLY A 614 -5.33 -17.40 7.19
N TRP A 615 -6.06 -16.78 6.25
CA TRP A 615 -5.82 -15.44 5.74
C TRP A 615 -7.12 -14.63 5.64
N GLU A 616 -7.07 -13.38 6.00
CA GLU A 616 -8.09 -12.41 5.64
C GLU A 616 -7.97 -12.11 4.15
N LEU A 617 -8.99 -12.48 3.39
CA LEU A 617 -8.97 -12.37 1.94
C LEU A 617 -9.80 -11.19 1.45
N ARG A 618 -9.27 -10.44 0.51
CA ARG A 618 -9.98 -9.39 -0.22
C ARG A 618 -10.96 -9.99 -1.23
N PHE A 619 -10.52 -11.02 -1.93
CA PHE A 619 -11.34 -11.82 -2.84
C PHE A 619 -10.75 -13.20 -3.04
N VAL A 620 -11.56 -14.10 -3.61
CA VAL A 620 -11.14 -15.44 -4.02
C VAL A 620 -11.65 -15.73 -5.44
N ARG A 621 -10.84 -16.43 -6.24
CA ARG A 621 -11.18 -16.82 -7.62
C ARG A 621 -10.80 -18.28 -7.86
N PRO A 622 -11.57 -19.02 -8.68
CA PRO A 622 -11.17 -20.38 -9.11
C PRO A 622 -10.08 -20.30 -10.18
N ILE A 623 -9.13 -21.22 -10.11
CA ILE A 623 -8.07 -21.40 -11.10
C ILE A 623 -7.79 -22.89 -11.29
N GLY A 624 -8.21 -23.47 -12.42
CA GLY A 624 -8.18 -24.92 -12.62
C GLY A 624 -8.93 -25.64 -11.50
N ASP A 625 -8.24 -26.53 -10.79
CA ASP A 625 -8.74 -27.29 -9.63
C ASP A 625 -8.37 -26.65 -8.27
N HIS A 626 -7.83 -25.43 -8.29
CA HIS A 626 -7.43 -24.66 -7.11
C HIS A 626 -8.28 -23.41 -6.94
N LEU A 627 -8.16 -22.80 -5.77
CA LEU A 627 -8.64 -21.44 -5.50
C LEU A 627 -7.44 -20.54 -5.24
N ILE A 628 -7.45 -19.37 -5.86
CA ILE A 628 -6.48 -18.32 -5.60
C ILE A 628 -7.17 -17.16 -4.88
N GLY A 629 -6.58 -16.68 -3.79
CA GLY A 629 -7.09 -15.58 -2.99
C GLY A 629 -6.11 -14.43 -2.93
N ALA A 630 -6.61 -13.20 -3.05
CA ALA A 630 -5.85 -12.02 -2.68
C ALA A 630 -6.01 -11.79 -1.18
N THR A 631 -4.92 -11.72 -0.46
CA THR A 631 -4.92 -11.29 0.95
C THR A 631 -5.15 -9.77 1.04
N MET A 632 -5.37 -9.27 2.25
CA MET A 632 -5.54 -7.81 2.41
C MET A 632 -4.26 -7.04 2.04
N PHE A 633 -3.07 -7.57 2.43
CA PHE A 633 -1.80 -6.85 2.28
C PHE A 633 -0.60 -7.73 1.88
N ASP A 634 -0.74 -9.05 1.83
CA ASP A 634 0.40 -9.98 1.73
C ASP A 634 0.40 -10.75 0.39
N GLY A 635 -0.09 -10.13 -0.68
CA GLY A 635 -0.11 -10.72 -2.02
C GLY A 635 -1.18 -11.79 -2.19
N MET A 636 -0.85 -12.82 -2.97
CA MET A 636 -1.76 -13.91 -3.33
C MET A 636 -1.44 -15.19 -2.57
N VAL A 637 -2.48 -15.96 -2.27
CA VAL A 637 -2.38 -17.31 -1.71
C VAL A 637 -3.08 -18.30 -2.62
N LEU A 638 -2.45 -19.45 -2.82
CA LEU A 638 -3.00 -20.56 -3.61
C LEU A 638 -3.40 -21.68 -2.65
N GLN A 639 -4.63 -22.15 -2.79
CA GLN A 639 -5.17 -23.21 -1.95
C GLN A 639 -5.80 -24.31 -2.81
N PRO A 640 -5.72 -25.60 -2.41
CA PRO A 640 -6.43 -26.65 -3.11
C PRO A 640 -7.94 -26.38 -3.14
N ARG A 641 -8.56 -26.68 -4.25
CA ARG A 641 -10.01 -26.57 -4.40
C ARG A 641 -10.68 -27.62 -3.54
N MET A 642 -10.71 -27.41 -2.19
CA MET A 642 -11.60 -28.13 -1.37
C MET A 642 -11.25 -29.35 -0.55
N VAL A 643 -11.50 -29.37 0.72
CA VAL A 643 -12.62 -30.11 1.32
C VAL A 643 -13.34 -29.13 2.26
N ALA A 644 -14.49 -28.60 1.83
CA ALA A 644 -15.25 -27.67 2.65
C ALA A 644 -15.86 -28.45 3.83
N SER A 645 -15.59 -28.04 5.06
CA SER A 645 -16.39 -28.46 6.20
C SER A 645 -17.76 -27.78 6.14
N GLU A 646 -18.82 -28.55 6.32
CA GLU A 646 -20.18 -27.98 6.35
C GLU A 646 -20.35 -27.06 7.56
N VAL A 647 -20.86 -25.86 7.34
CA VAL A 647 -21.32 -24.97 8.40
C VAL A 647 -22.65 -25.53 8.91
N LYS A 648 -22.67 -26.00 10.17
CA LYS A 648 -23.87 -26.56 10.81
C LYS A 648 -24.82 -25.47 11.27
#